data_8c87d09c678680b7a12e9233c5ef8f15
#
_entry.id   8c87d09c678680b7a12e9233c5ef8f15
#
_cell.length_a   1.000
_cell.length_b   1.000
_cell.length_c   1.000
_cell.angle_alpha   90.00
_cell.angle_beta   90.00
_cell.angle_gamma   90.00
#
_symmetry.space_group_name_H-M   'P 1'
#
loop_
_entity.id
_entity.type
_entity.pdbx_description
1 polymer ?
#
loop_
_entity_poly.entity_id
_entity_poly.type
_entity_poly.pdbx_seq_one_letter_code
_entity_poly.pdbx_strand_id
1 'polypeptide(L)'
;MRASAIMIIGVLCAAVVATVSPEVAASMIPRPGSATAEVSVDQYLQQWCSGCHSGEQPVGGIILPEALPKTAGETLHVWEKIIRRLQNADMPPVGEPHAETAQSESVLQQLEDWVDEYSRQHPAPGRTESLRRLNRTEYRNAVRDLLGLDVDVENLLPADESSQGFDNITVTGLSPVLLNRYIAAAQKISRTATGAATRTPGGATFRVAGDVTQDGTRVNGLPLGTRGGLAVDWYFPRDGEYQVQVRLMRDRNDEIEGLRGGRSEMDILLDRRRMRRFSIARPQGRDDRKVDAALVSRFFVTAGQHQLGVTFAERNRSLQVTDRQPLNVSYNFYRHPRRGPAVYQVTITGPYGDSVAGNSTVRQRVLWKAPAAGEESESAAREILAPLVRRAFRRAITDADLRSSLRLFREGEAEGGFESGIERAIAGLLVNPQFLFRVEQDAGSSSAGVGAAAPISQFELASRLSFFLWSSLPDEQLLMTAEAGRLSDPEALRAEVVRMLRDPRAESLVTNFADQWLYLRNLDAVTPDARLFPDFGQNLRDAFRKETELLFADMLHQDQPVTFLLDPPWTWLNERLARHYGIPHVQGDKFRRVTMAADHHRGGILRHGSILSVTSYATRTSPVLRGKWVLENLLGSTPPPPPPNVSDLEDNTVSAQLPVRQRLAEHRANAACAVCHDRIDPVGFSLENYDAVGRWRETEYEFAVDASGGLPDGTRFVGVEGLEQALLKRPELFARTMTEKLLVFALGRGLQPADGAAVRRIVKASAATGYRFSALVVGIVSSVPFQMRQSAEPVIGTATEDGH
;
A
#
# COMPACT_ATOMS: atom_id res chain seq x y z
N MET A 1 -18.43 53.67 -32.67
CA MET A 1 -18.67 55.11 -32.42
C MET A 1 -18.45 55.39 -30.95
N ARG A 2 -17.49 56.31 -30.70
CA ARG A 2 -17.18 57.05 -29.48
C ARG A 2 -16.83 56.16 -28.24
N ALA A 3 -15.60 56.05 -27.80
CA ALA A 3 -14.43 56.96 -27.54
C ALA A 3 -14.62 57.81 -26.28
N SER A 4 -13.57 57.71 -25.46
CA SER A 4 -13.04 58.72 -24.51
C SER A 4 -13.52 58.60 -23.06
N ALA A 5 -12.75 58.84 -22.02
CA ALA A 5 -11.34 59.25 -21.87
C ALA A 5 -10.91 59.06 -20.40
N ILE A 6 -9.68 58.69 -20.21
CA ILE A 6 -8.62 59.08 -19.28
C ILE A 6 -8.96 60.16 -18.25
N MET A 7 -8.64 59.97 -16.98
CA MET A 7 -8.00 61.01 -16.16
C MET A 7 -7.08 60.44 -15.07
N ILE A 8 -5.79 60.74 -15.21
CA ILE A 8 -4.68 60.57 -14.26
C ILE A 8 -4.72 61.79 -13.32
N ILE A 9 -4.63 61.55 -12.01
CA ILE A 9 -4.13 62.62 -11.08
C ILE A 9 -3.11 61.97 -10.15
N GLY A 10 -1.86 62.31 -10.37
CA GLY A 10 -0.79 62.10 -9.44
C GLY A 10 -0.67 63.31 -8.49
N VAL A 11 -0.40 63.02 -7.24
CA VAL A 11 0.11 64.04 -6.31
C VAL A 11 1.27 63.46 -5.53
N LEU A 12 2.44 64.04 -5.78
CA LEU A 12 3.60 63.98 -4.90
C LEU A 12 3.29 64.67 -3.58
N CYS A 13 3.74 64.11 -2.46
CA CYS A 13 4.15 64.96 -1.33
C CYS A 13 5.26 64.28 -0.53
N ALA A 14 6.18 65.12 -0.21
CA ALA A 14 7.57 64.91 0.21
C ALA A 14 7.73 64.32 1.64
N ALA A 15 8.95 63.80 1.84
CA ALA A 15 9.50 63.37 3.09
C ALA A 15 9.61 64.48 4.14
N VAL A 16 9.24 64.14 5.38
CA VAL A 16 9.75 64.85 6.57
C VAL A 16 10.36 63.77 7.50
N VAL A 17 11.70 63.84 7.58
CA VAL A 17 12.48 63.18 8.59
C VAL A 17 12.35 63.94 9.88
N ALA A 18 11.78 63.32 10.92
CA ALA A 18 11.84 63.83 12.27
C ALA A 18 12.56 62.77 13.11
N THR A 19 13.82 63.08 13.43
CA THR A 19 14.63 62.38 14.43
C THR A 19 14.05 62.73 15.84
N VAL A 20 13.61 61.72 16.56
CA VAL A 20 13.41 61.78 18.02
C VAL A 20 14.18 60.62 18.63
N SER A 21 15.22 60.94 19.38
CA SER A 21 16.00 60.03 20.20
C SER A 21 15.21 59.59 21.43
N PRO A 22 15.43 58.37 21.92
CA PRO A 22 14.67 57.76 22.98
C PRO A 22 15.33 57.89 24.34
N GLU A 23 14.60 58.34 25.27
CA GLU A 23 14.81 58.00 26.68
C GLU A 23 13.48 57.94 27.40
N VAL A 24 12.92 56.74 27.39
CA VAL A 24 11.89 56.35 28.38
C VAL A 24 12.37 55.10 29.07
N ALA A 25 12.86 55.24 30.25
CA ALA A 25 13.17 54.13 31.15
C ALA A 25 11.90 53.33 31.41
N ALA A 26 11.78 52.21 30.73
CA ALA A 26 10.81 51.15 31.11
C ALA A 26 11.34 50.45 32.32
N SER A 27 10.70 50.67 33.47
CA SER A 27 10.89 49.90 34.69
C SER A 27 10.78 48.41 34.40
N MET A 28 11.86 47.67 34.51
CA MET A 28 11.88 46.24 34.56
C MET A 28 11.13 45.77 35.79
N ILE A 29 9.87 45.35 35.60
CA ILE A 29 9.24 44.43 36.53
C ILE A 29 9.95 43.08 36.27
N PRO A 30 10.66 42.48 37.25
CA PRO A 30 11.19 41.16 37.09
C PRO A 30 9.99 40.23 36.96
N ARG A 31 9.84 39.59 35.78
CA ARG A 31 9.01 38.38 35.66
C ARG A 31 9.58 37.39 36.65
N PRO A 32 8.78 36.76 37.53
CA PRO A 32 9.27 35.66 38.33
C PRO A 32 9.70 34.58 37.36
N GLY A 33 11.00 34.42 37.17
CA GLY A 33 11.58 33.25 36.62
C GLY A 33 11.18 32.10 37.53
N SER A 34 10.20 31.31 37.14
CA SER A 34 10.09 29.97 37.66
C SER A 34 11.33 29.24 37.14
N ALA A 35 12.40 29.23 37.93
CA ALA A 35 13.39 28.19 37.83
C ALA A 35 12.64 26.90 38.22
N THR A 36 12.06 26.25 37.23
CA THR A 36 11.68 24.82 37.35
C THR A 36 13.01 24.13 37.65
N ALA A 37 13.18 23.65 38.85
CA ALA A 37 14.34 22.83 39.21
C ALA A 37 14.37 21.70 38.17
N GLU A 38 15.50 21.58 37.45
CA GLU A 38 15.70 20.47 36.50
C GLU A 38 15.54 19.17 37.29
N VAL A 39 14.41 18.49 37.09
CA VAL A 39 14.16 17.18 37.71
C VAL A 39 15.04 16.18 36.99
N SER A 40 15.90 15.48 37.71
CA SER A 40 16.70 14.42 37.13
C SER A 40 15.81 13.23 36.73
N VAL A 41 16.24 12.49 35.71
CA VAL A 41 15.52 11.27 35.27
C VAL A 41 15.29 10.31 36.44
N ASP A 42 16.30 10.11 37.31
CA ASP A 42 16.19 9.21 38.47
C ASP A 42 15.10 9.63 39.42
N GLN A 43 15.04 10.93 39.78
CA GLN A 43 13.99 11.47 40.66
C GLN A 43 12.59 11.30 40.04
N TYR A 44 12.48 11.53 38.73
CA TYR A 44 11.21 11.34 38.01
C TYR A 44 10.76 9.88 38.01
N LEU A 45 11.66 8.95 37.72
CA LEU A 45 11.35 7.51 37.72
C LEU A 45 10.96 7.01 39.10
N GLN A 46 11.66 7.45 40.13
CA GLN A 46 11.33 7.11 41.53
C GLN A 46 9.96 7.65 41.94
N GLN A 47 9.64 8.88 41.60
CA GLN A 47 8.42 9.55 42.06
C GLN A 47 7.17 9.05 41.32
N TRP A 48 7.26 8.82 39.98
CA TRP A 48 6.10 8.63 39.13
C TRP A 48 5.97 7.21 38.55
N CYS A 49 7.02 6.39 38.58
CA CYS A 49 7.05 5.11 37.88
C CYS A 49 7.32 3.93 38.83
N SER A 50 8.19 4.09 39.83
CA SER A 50 8.66 2.98 40.69
C SER A 50 7.54 2.31 41.49
N GLY A 51 6.48 3.05 41.88
CA GLY A 51 5.34 2.50 42.60
C GLY A 51 4.65 1.30 41.91
N CYS A 52 4.65 1.28 40.55
CA CYS A 52 4.07 0.21 39.74
C CYS A 52 5.14 -0.69 39.12
N HIS A 53 6.35 -0.17 38.87
CA HIS A 53 7.40 -0.85 38.12
C HIS A 53 8.58 -1.29 38.96
N SER A 54 8.34 -1.67 40.22
CA SER A 54 9.34 -2.22 41.16
C SER A 54 8.78 -3.46 41.85
N GLY A 55 9.64 -4.15 42.63
CA GLY A 55 9.27 -5.34 43.40
C GLY A 55 9.26 -6.65 42.64
N GLU A 56 8.76 -7.73 43.24
CA GLU A 56 8.78 -9.08 42.67
C GLU A 56 7.72 -9.31 41.56
N GLN A 57 6.67 -8.50 41.53
CA GLN A 57 5.60 -8.59 40.50
C GLN A 57 5.30 -7.21 39.91
N PRO A 58 6.20 -6.68 39.10
CA PRO A 58 6.03 -5.36 38.49
C PRO A 58 4.88 -5.36 37.48
N VAL A 59 4.11 -4.27 37.46
CA VAL A 59 3.04 -4.10 36.50
C VAL A 59 3.62 -4.11 35.07
N GLY A 60 3.02 -4.88 34.19
CA GLY A 60 3.49 -5.04 32.79
C GLY A 60 4.82 -5.76 32.65
N GLY A 61 5.34 -6.41 33.70
CA GLY A 61 6.57 -7.21 33.69
C GLY A 61 7.84 -6.40 33.42
N ILE A 62 7.81 -5.08 33.65
CA ILE A 62 8.97 -4.18 33.48
C ILE A 62 9.44 -3.74 34.88
N ILE A 63 10.69 -4.08 35.22
CA ILE A 63 11.38 -3.57 36.41
C ILE A 63 12.23 -2.37 35.94
N LEU A 64 11.98 -1.22 36.54
CA LEU A 64 12.79 -0.03 36.32
C LEU A 64 14.01 -0.04 37.20
N PRO A 65 15.18 0.36 36.70
CA PRO A 65 16.37 0.53 37.53
C PRO A 65 16.16 1.73 38.50
N GLU A 66 16.79 1.66 39.67
CA GLU A 66 16.73 2.74 40.65
C GLU A 66 17.43 4.02 40.17
N ALA A 67 18.37 3.91 39.25
CA ALA A 67 19.09 5.00 38.64
C ALA A 67 19.45 4.67 37.20
N LEU A 68 19.65 5.70 36.38
CA LEU A 68 20.12 5.53 34.99
C LEU A 68 21.45 4.75 35.00
N PRO A 69 21.55 3.66 34.24
CA PRO A 69 22.81 2.96 34.09
C PRO A 69 23.81 3.84 33.34
N LYS A 70 25.11 3.58 33.53
CA LYS A 70 26.20 4.35 32.87
C LYS A 70 26.12 4.26 31.35
N THR A 71 25.55 3.19 30.82
CA THR A 71 25.34 2.99 29.37
C THR A 71 23.95 2.40 29.11
N ALA A 72 23.34 2.77 28.00
CA ALA A 72 22.03 2.26 27.59
C ALA A 72 22.09 0.82 27.03
N GLY A 73 23.26 0.26 26.76
CA GLY A 73 23.52 -0.94 25.94
C GLY A 73 22.59 -2.12 26.16
N GLU A 74 22.77 -2.84 27.27
CA GLU A 74 21.99 -4.07 27.53
C GLU A 74 20.50 -3.83 27.73
N THR A 75 20.11 -2.64 28.20
CA THR A 75 18.74 -2.28 28.52
C THR A 75 18.11 -1.33 27.50
N LEU A 76 18.74 -1.11 26.35
CA LEU A 76 18.26 -0.21 25.29
C LEU A 76 16.78 -0.45 24.93
N HIS A 77 16.37 -1.71 24.86
CA HIS A 77 14.99 -2.09 24.56
C HIS A 77 13.97 -1.65 25.62
N VAL A 78 14.39 -1.51 26.88
CA VAL A 78 13.55 -1.00 27.96
C VAL A 78 13.42 0.51 27.84
N TRP A 79 14.56 1.21 27.63
CA TRP A 79 14.58 2.66 27.50
C TRP A 79 13.79 3.16 26.29
N GLU A 80 13.88 2.50 25.15
CA GLU A 80 13.07 2.83 24.00
C GLU A 80 11.57 2.62 24.25
N LYS A 81 11.18 1.62 25.04
CA LYS A 81 9.79 1.46 25.48
C LYS A 81 9.35 2.59 26.40
N ILE A 82 10.19 3.00 27.35
CA ILE A 82 9.90 4.11 28.28
C ILE A 82 9.73 5.40 27.48
N ILE A 83 10.70 5.74 26.60
CA ILE A 83 10.65 6.92 25.73
C ILE A 83 9.33 6.92 24.94
N ARG A 84 8.97 5.79 24.32
CA ARG A 84 7.73 5.67 23.54
C ARG A 84 6.48 5.93 24.39
N ARG A 85 6.44 5.43 25.63
CA ARG A 85 5.31 5.64 26.54
C ARG A 85 5.20 7.10 26.99
N LEU A 86 6.31 7.73 27.29
CA LEU A 86 6.35 9.16 27.60
C LEU A 86 5.99 10.03 26.39
N GLN A 87 6.50 9.70 25.20
CA GLN A 87 6.14 10.40 23.96
C GLN A 87 4.64 10.34 23.67
N ASN A 88 4.01 9.21 23.91
CA ASN A 88 2.57 9.04 23.71
C ASN A 88 1.75 9.61 24.87
N ALA A 89 2.40 10.03 25.97
CA ALA A 89 1.77 10.47 27.21
C ALA A 89 0.76 9.44 27.76
N ASP A 90 1.04 8.14 27.56
CA ASP A 90 0.17 7.05 27.99
C ASP A 90 0.66 6.36 29.28
N MET A 91 1.71 6.92 29.93
CA MET A 91 2.22 6.57 31.25
C MET A 91 2.61 7.84 32.04
N PRO A 92 2.22 7.94 33.34
CA PRO A 92 1.31 7.05 34.08
C PRO A 92 -0.06 6.92 33.42
N PRO A 93 -0.84 5.82 33.68
CA PRO A 93 -2.18 5.65 33.13
C PRO A 93 -3.16 6.74 33.56
N VAL A 94 -4.18 7.02 32.76
CA VAL A 94 -5.24 7.97 33.09
C VAL A 94 -5.91 7.57 34.44
N GLY A 95 -6.01 8.51 35.34
CA GLY A 95 -6.52 8.28 36.69
C GLY A 95 -5.45 8.18 37.77
N GLU A 96 -4.21 7.92 37.41
CA GLU A 96 -3.07 7.98 38.32
C GLU A 96 -2.47 9.39 38.37
N PRO A 97 -1.74 9.74 39.46
CA PRO A 97 -1.04 11.02 39.52
C PRO A 97 0.00 11.19 38.43
N HIS A 98 0.03 12.38 37.81
CA HIS A 98 0.97 12.73 36.73
C HIS A 98 1.89 13.86 37.17
N ALA A 99 3.10 13.86 36.63
CA ALA A 99 4.00 15.00 36.73
C ALA A 99 3.45 16.18 35.90
N GLU A 100 3.93 17.38 36.20
CA GLU A 100 3.66 18.53 35.33
C GLU A 100 4.22 18.28 33.90
N THR A 101 3.47 18.73 32.88
CA THR A 101 3.83 18.51 31.46
C THR A 101 5.27 18.93 31.18
N ALA A 102 5.70 20.08 31.67
CA ALA A 102 7.07 20.58 31.50
C ALA A 102 8.15 19.67 32.11
N GLN A 103 7.84 19.02 33.26
CA GLN A 103 8.75 18.04 33.86
C GLN A 103 8.85 16.77 32.99
N SER A 104 7.71 16.26 32.54
CA SER A 104 7.66 15.07 31.65
C SER A 104 8.40 15.33 30.35
N GLU A 105 8.22 16.49 29.72
CA GLU A 105 8.92 16.88 28.50
C GLU A 105 10.44 17.02 28.73
N SER A 106 10.87 17.63 29.87
CA SER A 106 12.29 17.75 30.18
C SER A 106 12.95 16.39 30.40
N VAL A 107 12.29 15.48 31.12
CA VAL A 107 12.80 14.12 31.34
C VAL A 107 12.83 13.31 30.04
N LEU A 108 11.79 13.44 29.24
CA LEU A 108 11.75 12.80 27.94
C LEU A 108 12.94 13.24 27.05
N GLN A 109 13.20 14.55 26.99
CA GLN A 109 14.34 15.09 26.23
C GLN A 109 15.68 14.57 26.77
N GLN A 110 15.87 14.51 28.09
CA GLN A 110 17.09 13.98 28.71
C GLN A 110 17.27 12.48 28.34
N LEU A 111 16.21 11.68 28.37
CA LEU A 111 16.26 10.27 27.97
C LEU A 111 16.56 10.07 26.48
N GLU A 112 15.92 10.87 25.63
CA GLU A 112 16.17 10.83 24.19
C GLU A 112 17.62 11.20 23.87
N ASP A 113 18.12 12.31 24.41
CA ASP A 113 19.50 12.75 24.17
C ASP A 113 20.52 11.72 24.67
N TRP A 114 20.28 11.09 25.80
CA TRP A 114 21.15 10.05 26.35
C TRP A 114 21.15 8.77 25.49
N VAL A 115 19.99 8.28 25.06
CA VAL A 115 19.89 7.10 24.19
C VAL A 115 20.44 7.40 22.80
N ASP A 116 20.20 8.60 22.28
CA ASP A 116 20.65 8.99 20.95
C ASP A 116 22.16 9.18 20.90
N GLU A 117 22.78 9.68 22.00
CA GLU A 117 24.24 9.77 22.14
C GLU A 117 24.86 8.37 22.16
N TYR A 118 24.28 7.44 22.95
CA TYR A 118 24.73 6.06 22.97
C TYR A 118 24.66 5.42 21.59
N SER A 119 23.53 5.58 20.88
CA SER A 119 23.32 5.01 19.56
C SER A 119 24.26 5.60 18.49
N ARG A 120 24.70 6.84 18.68
CA ARG A 120 25.68 7.51 17.78
C ARG A 120 27.08 6.95 17.97
N GLN A 121 27.45 6.64 19.22
CA GLN A 121 28.74 6.05 19.56
C GLN A 121 28.81 4.55 19.23
N HIS A 122 27.65 3.86 19.22
CA HIS A 122 27.52 2.42 18.98
C HIS A 122 26.50 2.15 17.87
N PRO A 123 26.85 2.42 16.60
CA PRO A 123 25.94 2.19 15.48
C PRO A 123 25.49 0.74 15.41
N ALA A 124 24.20 0.51 15.55
CA ALA A 124 23.58 -0.81 15.45
C ALA A 124 22.49 -0.79 14.35
N PRO A 125 22.88 -0.96 13.07
CA PRO A 125 21.95 -0.89 11.95
C PRO A 125 20.94 -2.05 11.94
N GLY A 126 21.11 -3.01 12.82
CA GLY A 126 20.37 -4.24 12.80
C GLY A 126 20.81 -5.15 11.65
N ARG A 127 20.24 -6.35 11.65
CA ARG A 127 20.51 -7.34 10.64
C ARG A 127 19.34 -7.46 9.69
N THR A 128 19.60 -7.28 8.40
CA THR A 128 18.72 -7.70 7.33
C THR A 128 19.11 -9.11 6.89
N GLU A 129 18.14 -9.91 6.44
CA GLU A 129 18.46 -11.24 5.89
C GLU A 129 19.38 -11.12 4.67
N SER A 130 20.42 -11.98 4.63
CA SER A 130 21.40 -11.97 3.54
C SER A 130 20.79 -12.35 2.19
N LEU A 131 19.75 -13.17 2.22
CA LEU A 131 19.00 -13.64 1.06
C LEU A 131 17.52 -13.36 1.28
N ARG A 132 16.99 -12.36 0.61
CA ARG A 132 15.57 -12.02 0.64
C ARG A 132 14.97 -12.23 -0.73
N ARG A 133 14.09 -13.23 -0.85
CA ARG A 133 13.39 -13.54 -2.11
C ARG A 133 12.49 -12.36 -2.51
N LEU A 134 12.35 -12.12 -3.80
CA LEU A 134 11.32 -11.20 -4.29
C LEU A 134 9.93 -11.75 -3.94
N ASN A 135 9.08 -10.93 -3.34
CA ASN A 135 7.69 -11.27 -3.18
C ASN A 135 6.96 -11.21 -4.54
N ARG A 136 5.71 -11.63 -4.58
CA ARG A 136 4.91 -11.70 -5.80
C ARG A 136 4.83 -10.35 -6.55
N THR A 137 4.64 -9.26 -5.83
CA THR A 137 4.59 -7.90 -6.39
C THR A 137 5.95 -7.46 -6.94
N GLU A 138 7.02 -7.67 -6.18
CA GLU A 138 8.39 -7.34 -6.59
C GLU A 138 8.82 -8.16 -7.82
N TYR A 139 8.46 -9.46 -7.89
CA TYR A 139 8.72 -10.30 -9.06
C TYR A 139 7.98 -9.81 -10.30
N ARG A 140 6.69 -9.48 -10.19
CA ARG A 140 5.90 -8.89 -11.30
C ARG A 140 6.56 -7.63 -11.83
N ASN A 141 6.87 -6.69 -10.94
CA ASN A 141 7.46 -5.42 -11.30
C ASN A 141 8.86 -5.59 -11.91
N ALA A 142 9.67 -6.50 -11.36
CA ALA A 142 11.00 -6.83 -11.90
C ALA A 142 10.91 -7.41 -13.32
N VAL A 143 9.97 -8.32 -13.59
CA VAL A 143 9.73 -8.88 -14.93
C VAL A 143 9.25 -7.79 -15.89
N ARG A 144 8.30 -6.95 -15.48
CA ARG A 144 7.82 -5.83 -16.29
C ARG A 144 8.96 -4.90 -16.68
N ASP A 145 9.77 -4.51 -15.72
CA ASP A 145 10.85 -3.54 -15.97
C ASP A 145 12.01 -4.17 -16.76
N LEU A 146 12.28 -5.45 -16.56
CA LEU A 146 13.33 -6.17 -17.30
C LEU A 146 12.94 -6.41 -18.77
N LEU A 147 11.75 -6.97 -19.00
CA LEU A 147 11.32 -7.46 -20.32
C LEU A 147 10.33 -6.52 -21.04
N GLY A 148 9.69 -5.59 -20.31
CA GLY A 148 8.60 -4.77 -20.84
C GLY A 148 7.25 -5.50 -20.87
N LEU A 149 7.13 -6.62 -20.17
CA LEU A 149 5.94 -7.47 -20.14
C LEU A 149 5.28 -7.43 -18.76
N ASP A 150 4.08 -6.91 -18.68
CA ASP A 150 3.25 -7.03 -17.48
C ASP A 150 2.57 -8.40 -17.44
N VAL A 151 2.78 -9.13 -16.36
CA VAL A 151 2.31 -10.50 -16.21
C VAL A 151 1.32 -10.62 -15.06
N ASP A 152 0.29 -11.42 -15.26
CA ASP A 152 -0.65 -11.79 -14.20
C ASP A 152 0.00 -12.83 -13.27
N VAL A 153 0.72 -12.32 -12.27
CA VAL A 153 1.43 -13.17 -11.32
C VAL A 153 0.51 -13.86 -10.32
N GLU A 154 -0.72 -13.38 -10.13
CA GLU A 154 -1.67 -13.96 -9.18
C GLU A 154 -2.09 -15.36 -9.61
N ASN A 155 -2.17 -15.60 -10.91
CA ASN A 155 -2.41 -16.91 -11.49
C ASN A 155 -1.15 -17.78 -11.65
N LEU A 156 0.04 -17.23 -11.42
CA LEU A 156 1.31 -17.94 -11.58
C LEU A 156 1.94 -18.34 -10.25
N LEU A 157 1.91 -17.45 -9.26
CA LEU A 157 2.58 -17.59 -7.97
C LEU A 157 1.57 -17.50 -6.82
N PRO A 158 1.77 -18.26 -5.73
CA PRO A 158 0.96 -18.12 -4.53
C PRO A 158 1.17 -16.74 -3.88
N ALA A 159 0.24 -16.34 -3.03
CA ALA A 159 0.40 -15.15 -2.19
C ALA A 159 1.53 -15.36 -1.18
N ASP A 160 2.24 -14.27 -0.87
CA ASP A 160 3.24 -14.27 0.18
C ASP A 160 2.58 -14.03 1.55
N GLU A 161 3.19 -14.58 2.60
CA GLU A 161 2.75 -14.34 3.98
C GLU A 161 3.15 -12.93 4.42
N SER A 162 2.32 -12.31 5.27
CA SER A 162 2.55 -10.98 5.81
C SER A 162 3.05 -11.05 7.24
N SER A 163 4.02 -10.20 7.58
CA SER A 163 4.48 -9.96 8.95
C SER A 163 4.63 -8.46 9.18
N GLN A 164 4.40 -7.98 10.39
CA GLN A 164 4.46 -6.55 10.73
C GLN A 164 3.60 -5.65 9.81
N GLY A 165 2.59 -6.23 9.16
CA GLY A 165 1.72 -5.54 8.20
C GLY A 165 2.21 -5.56 6.74
N PHE A 166 3.36 -6.20 6.43
CA PHE A 166 3.94 -6.21 5.08
C PHE A 166 4.34 -7.61 4.61
N ASP A 167 4.17 -7.88 3.32
CA ASP A 167 4.45 -9.16 2.67
C ASP A 167 5.89 -9.30 2.15
N ASN A 168 6.72 -8.29 2.38
CA ASN A 168 8.13 -8.31 1.99
C ASN A 168 9.10 -8.67 3.14
N ILE A 169 8.58 -9.09 4.31
CA ILE A 169 9.38 -9.40 5.50
C ILE A 169 9.70 -10.88 5.61
N THR A 170 8.73 -11.77 5.40
CA THR A 170 8.84 -13.22 5.63
C THR A 170 9.26 -14.03 4.40
N VAL A 171 9.87 -13.39 3.42
CA VAL A 171 10.19 -13.97 2.11
C VAL A 171 11.59 -14.62 2.04
N THR A 172 11.97 -15.41 3.04
CA THR A 172 13.29 -16.05 3.10
C THR A 172 13.30 -17.45 2.51
N GLY A 173 12.19 -18.17 2.55
CA GLY A 173 12.10 -19.57 2.12
C GLY A 173 11.78 -19.76 0.64
N LEU A 174 12.38 -20.79 0.03
CA LEU A 174 12.03 -21.29 -1.30
C LEU A 174 11.77 -22.81 -1.24
N SER A 175 10.52 -23.18 -1.03
CA SER A 175 10.13 -24.59 -1.03
C SER A 175 10.22 -25.19 -2.45
N PRO A 176 10.39 -26.52 -2.59
CA PRO A 176 10.41 -27.18 -3.91
C PRO A 176 9.14 -26.90 -4.73
N VAL A 177 7.98 -26.80 -4.08
CA VAL A 177 6.72 -26.48 -4.74
C VAL A 177 6.75 -25.06 -5.30
N LEU A 178 7.23 -24.09 -4.52
CA LEU A 178 7.35 -22.71 -4.94
C LEU A 178 8.37 -22.56 -6.07
N LEU A 179 9.52 -23.27 -6.00
CA LEU A 179 10.51 -23.28 -7.08
C LEU A 179 9.91 -23.79 -8.39
N ASN A 180 9.12 -24.88 -8.36
CA ASN A 180 8.43 -25.38 -9.54
C ASN A 180 7.45 -24.36 -10.13
N ARG A 181 6.78 -23.57 -9.28
CA ARG A 181 5.92 -22.47 -9.74
C ARG A 181 6.71 -21.37 -10.43
N TYR A 182 7.87 -20.97 -9.88
CA TYR A 182 8.76 -20.02 -10.54
C TYR A 182 9.28 -20.53 -11.88
N ILE A 183 9.68 -21.81 -11.98
CA ILE A 183 10.11 -22.42 -13.23
C ILE A 183 9.00 -22.38 -14.29
N ALA A 184 7.79 -22.79 -13.92
CA ALA A 184 6.64 -22.74 -14.81
C ALA A 184 6.29 -21.30 -15.25
N ALA A 185 6.34 -20.36 -14.30
CA ALA A 185 6.14 -18.94 -14.60
C ALA A 185 7.20 -18.40 -15.55
N ALA A 186 8.49 -18.67 -15.30
CA ALA A 186 9.60 -18.23 -16.14
C ALA A 186 9.50 -18.77 -17.56
N GLN A 187 9.14 -20.05 -17.74
CA GLN A 187 8.90 -20.65 -19.06
C GLN A 187 7.73 -19.99 -19.80
N LYS A 188 6.63 -19.71 -19.10
CA LYS A 188 5.48 -19.02 -19.71
C LYS A 188 5.84 -17.59 -20.09
N ILE A 189 6.54 -16.88 -19.22
CA ILE A 189 6.95 -15.47 -19.42
C ILE A 189 7.92 -15.38 -20.61
N SER A 190 8.97 -16.22 -20.67
CA SER A 190 9.96 -16.19 -21.74
C SER A 190 9.34 -16.50 -23.10
N ARG A 191 8.47 -17.51 -23.20
CA ARG A 191 7.69 -17.80 -24.43
C ARG A 191 6.82 -16.64 -24.86
N THR A 192 6.14 -16.02 -23.91
CA THR A 192 5.30 -14.86 -24.21
C THR A 192 6.15 -13.70 -24.73
N ALA A 193 7.30 -13.44 -24.11
CA ALA A 193 8.19 -12.34 -24.51
C ALA A 193 8.83 -12.53 -25.88
N THR A 194 9.23 -13.76 -26.23
CA THR A 194 9.83 -14.09 -27.53
C THR A 194 8.81 -14.34 -28.62
N GLY A 195 7.54 -14.56 -28.25
CA GLY A 195 6.51 -14.97 -29.21
C GLY A 195 6.74 -16.37 -29.78
N ALA A 196 7.33 -17.27 -28.99
CA ALA A 196 7.58 -18.65 -29.39
C ALA A 196 6.28 -19.40 -29.70
N ALA A 197 6.33 -20.30 -30.67
CA ALA A 197 5.17 -21.10 -31.06
C ALA A 197 4.74 -22.04 -29.93
N THR A 198 3.44 -22.15 -29.74
CA THR A 198 2.85 -23.13 -28.82
C THR A 198 2.23 -24.28 -29.59
N ARG A 199 2.35 -25.51 -29.11
CA ARG A 199 1.76 -26.69 -29.76
C ARG A 199 0.23 -26.69 -29.67
N THR A 200 -0.33 -26.05 -28.67
CA THR A 200 -1.76 -25.95 -28.43
C THR A 200 -2.17 -24.50 -28.19
N PRO A 201 -3.37 -24.08 -28.59
CA PRO A 201 -3.86 -22.75 -28.26
C PRO A 201 -3.85 -22.52 -26.75
N GLY A 202 -3.23 -21.43 -26.34
CA GLY A 202 -3.25 -20.95 -24.96
C GLY A 202 -4.45 -20.06 -24.69
N GLY A 203 -4.50 -19.42 -23.54
CA GLY A 203 -5.53 -18.42 -23.28
C GLY A 203 -5.62 -18.00 -21.84
N ALA A 204 -6.59 -17.14 -21.59
CA ALA A 204 -6.93 -16.65 -20.26
C ALA A 204 -8.43 -16.48 -20.09
N THR A 205 -8.87 -16.57 -18.86
CA THR A 205 -10.27 -16.39 -18.48
C THR A 205 -10.37 -15.28 -17.46
N PHE A 206 -11.20 -14.29 -17.75
CA PHE A 206 -11.46 -13.14 -16.89
C PHE A 206 -12.90 -13.20 -16.41
N ARG A 207 -13.09 -13.02 -15.11
CA ARG A 207 -14.42 -13.08 -14.49
C ARG A 207 -14.78 -11.73 -13.90
N VAL A 208 -16.06 -11.40 -14.01
CA VAL A 208 -16.66 -10.24 -13.33
C VAL A 208 -17.33 -10.79 -12.06
N ALA A 209 -17.06 -10.16 -10.93
CA ALA A 209 -17.69 -10.57 -9.67
C ALA A 209 -19.21 -10.46 -9.74
N GLY A 210 -19.90 -11.41 -9.10
CA GLY A 210 -21.37 -11.53 -9.19
C GLY A 210 -22.14 -10.32 -8.67
N ASP A 211 -21.54 -9.57 -7.77
CA ASP A 211 -22.10 -8.38 -7.14
C ASP A 211 -21.79 -7.06 -7.88
N VAL A 212 -21.05 -7.12 -9.00
CA VAL A 212 -20.79 -5.94 -9.85
C VAL A 212 -22.09 -5.47 -10.51
N THR A 213 -22.42 -4.22 -10.28
CA THR A 213 -23.55 -3.57 -10.96
C THR A 213 -23.16 -3.18 -12.38
N GLN A 214 -23.88 -3.70 -13.38
CA GLN A 214 -23.63 -3.47 -14.80
C GLN A 214 -24.78 -2.74 -15.54
N ASP A 215 -25.87 -2.41 -14.84
CA ASP A 215 -27.09 -1.92 -15.49
C ASP A 215 -27.04 -0.44 -15.90
N GLY A 216 -26.29 0.37 -15.20
CA GLY A 216 -26.20 1.82 -15.47
C GLY A 216 -24.78 2.37 -15.39
N THR A 217 -23.76 1.48 -15.25
CA THR A 217 -22.39 1.88 -15.04
C THR A 217 -21.56 1.56 -16.28
N ARG A 218 -20.87 2.55 -16.82
CA ARG A 218 -19.89 2.36 -17.87
C ARG A 218 -18.58 1.83 -17.27
N VAL A 219 -17.96 0.86 -17.92
CA VAL A 219 -16.62 0.41 -17.55
C VAL A 219 -15.58 1.37 -18.12
N ASN A 220 -14.61 1.75 -17.30
CA ASN A 220 -13.53 2.64 -17.74
C ASN A 220 -12.76 2.04 -18.93
N GLY A 221 -12.35 2.88 -19.87
CA GLY A 221 -11.71 2.42 -21.12
C GLY A 221 -12.67 2.06 -22.25
N LEU A 222 -13.94 1.72 -21.97
CA LEU A 222 -14.93 1.41 -23.00
C LEU A 222 -15.58 2.67 -23.58
N PRO A 223 -16.16 2.61 -24.79
CA PRO A 223 -16.75 3.77 -25.46
C PRO A 223 -17.90 4.41 -24.66
N LEU A 224 -18.14 5.70 -24.89
CA LEU A 224 -19.34 6.38 -24.40
C LEU A 224 -20.60 5.76 -25.01
N GLY A 225 -21.73 5.80 -24.27
CA GLY A 225 -22.96 5.16 -24.71
C GLY A 225 -22.95 3.64 -24.56
N THR A 226 -22.08 3.12 -23.71
CA THR A 226 -22.05 1.71 -23.35
C THR A 226 -22.26 1.53 -21.85
N ARG A 227 -22.70 0.35 -21.43
CA ARG A 227 -22.90 -0.03 -20.03
C ARG A 227 -22.36 -1.42 -19.74
N GLY A 228 -21.93 -1.62 -18.51
CA GLY A 228 -21.48 -2.93 -18.02
C GLY A 228 -20.40 -3.57 -18.87
N GLY A 229 -20.17 -4.82 -18.62
CA GLY A 229 -19.15 -5.59 -19.32
C GLY A 229 -17.81 -5.65 -18.61
N LEU A 230 -16.76 -5.77 -19.40
CA LEU A 230 -15.40 -5.94 -18.96
C LEU A 230 -14.44 -5.31 -19.94
N ALA A 231 -13.41 -4.61 -19.47
CA ALA A 231 -12.25 -4.19 -20.24
C ALA A 231 -11.00 -4.85 -19.65
N VAL A 232 -10.21 -5.50 -20.47
CA VAL A 232 -9.02 -6.23 -20.06
C VAL A 232 -7.87 -5.84 -20.96
N ASP A 233 -6.77 -5.40 -20.37
CA ASP A 233 -5.50 -5.24 -21.05
C ASP A 233 -4.81 -6.61 -21.10
N TRP A 234 -4.66 -7.16 -22.30
CA TRP A 234 -4.11 -8.49 -22.52
C TRP A 234 -2.96 -8.46 -23.54
N TYR A 235 -1.88 -9.15 -23.22
CA TYR A 235 -0.76 -9.28 -24.14
C TYR A 235 -0.94 -10.50 -25.04
N PHE A 236 -1.08 -10.28 -26.34
CA PHE A 236 -1.16 -11.31 -27.36
C PHE A 236 0.26 -11.66 -27.83
N PRO A 237 0.72 -12.91 -27.59
CA PRO A 237 2.13 -13.23 -27.84
C PRO A 237 2.50 -13.35 -29.31
N ARG A 238 1.54 -13.56 -30.20
CA ARG A 238 1.76 -13.82 -31.64
C ARG A 238 0.68 -13.16 -32.47
N ASP A 239 1.03 -12.84 -33.72
CA ASP A 239 0.05 -12.52 -34.74
C ASP A 239 -0.75 -13.79 -35.11
N GLY A 240 -2.05 -13.73 -35.10
CA GLY A 240 -2.87 -14.89 -35.42
C GLY A 240 -4.36 -14.69 -35.11
N GLU A 241 -5.12 -15.73 -35.35
CA GLU A 241 -6.54 -15.73 -35.02
C GLU A 241 -6.73 -16.10 -33.54
N TYR A 242 -7.52 -15.30 -32.83
CA TYR A 242 -7.93 -15.57 -31.45
C TYR A 242 -9.45 -15.65 -31.36
N GLN A 243 -9.91 -16.53 -30.50
CA GLN A 243 -11.32 -16.70 -30.20
C GLN A 243 -11.63 -16.02 -28.86
N VAL A 244 -12.66 -15.21 -28.84
CA VAL A 244 -13.23 -14.61 -27.64
C VAL A 244 -14.60 -15.23 -27.40
N GLN A 245 -14.80 -15.82 -26.23
CA GLN A 245 -16.06 -16.38 -25.78
C GLN A 245 -16.56 -15.58 -24.56
N VAL A 246 -17.84 -15.23 -24.58
CA VAL A 246 -18.49 -14.50 -23.51
C VAL A 246 -19.57 -15.37 -22.85
N ARG A 247 -19.54 -15.40 -21.53
CA ARG A 247 -20.65 -15.96 -20.72
C ARG A 247 -21.35 -14.85 -19.96
N LEU A 248 -22.66 -14.96 -19.87
CA LEU A 248 -23.50 -14.00 -19.18
C LEU A 248 -23.78 -14.45 -17.74
N MET A 249 -24.12 -13.48 -16.89
CA MET A 249 -24.52 -13.72 -15.51
C MET A 249 -25.79 -14.59 -15.46
N ARG A 250 -25.78 -15.49 -14.47
CA ARG A 250 -26.85 -16.46 -14.24
C ARG A 250 -27.34 -16.38 -12.81
N ASP A 251 -28.60 -16.70 -12.63
CA ASP A 251 -29.22 -16.87 -11.33
C ASP A 251 -28.90 -18.25 -10.72
N ARG A 252 -29.47 -18.55 -9.54
CA ARG A 252 -29.25 -19.82 -8.86
C ARG A 252 -29.90 -21.02 -9.58
N ASN A 253 -30.81 -20.77 -10.49
CA ASN A 253 -31.47 -21.81 -11.31
C ASN A 253 -30.71 -21.99 -12.63
N ASP A 254 -29.53 -21.40 -12.77
CA ASP A 254 -28.73 -21.40 -14.00
C ASP A 254 -29.41 -20.69 -15.19
N GLU A 255 -30.40 -19.81 -14.92
CA GLU A 255 -31.04 -18.98 -15.92
C GLU A 255 -30.27 -17.67 -16.12
N ILE A 256 -30.13 -17.22 -17.40
CA ILE A 256 -29.44 -15.97 -17.69
C ILE A 256 -30.31 -14.79 -17.25
N GLU A 257 -29.70 -13.93 -16.46
CA GLU A 257 -30.38 -12.76 -15.91
C GLU A 257 -30.57 -11.65 -16.95
N GLY A 258 -31.57 -10.81 -16.72
CA GLY A 258 -31.78 -9.57 -17.49
C GLY A 258 -32.36 -9.73 -18.88
N LEU A 259 -32.75 -10.95 -19.32
CA LEU A 259 -33.32 -11.19 -20.66
C LEU A 259 -34.78 -10.70 -20.79
N ARG A 260 -35.46 -10.39 -19.67
CA ARG A 260 -36.85 -9.90 -19.67
C ARG A 260 -36.96 -8.47 -20.20
N GLY A 261 -35.88 -7.70 -20.22
CA GLY A 261 -35.82 -6.32 -20.67
C GLY A 261 -35.87 -6.14 -22.20
N GLY A 262 -36.10 -7.18 -22.96
CA GLY A 262 -36.13 -7.20 -24.41
C GLY A 262 -34.73 -7.42 -25.03
N ARG A 263 -34.58 -7.08 -26.31
CA ARG A 263 -33.33 -7.31 -27.06
C ARG A 263 -32.22 -6.36 -26.56
N SER A 264 -31.04 -6.90 -26.29
CA SER A 264 -29.83 -6.16 -25.93
C SER A 264 -28.74 -6.35 -26.96
N GLU A 265 -27.96 -5.33 -27.24
CA GLU A 265 -26.82 -5.42 -28.13
C GLU A 265 -25.52 -5.46 -27.31
N MET A 266 -24.69 -6.45 -27.57
CA MET A 266 -23.39 -6.62 -26.93
C MET A 266 -22.29 -6.52 -27.99
N ASP A 267 -21.29 -5.69 -27.73
CA ASP A 267 -20.13 -5.51 -28.57
C ASP A 267 -18.91 -6.20 -27.98
N ILE A 268 -18.12 -6.89 -28.81
CA ILE A 268 -16.74 -7.25 -28.57
C ILE A 268 -15.87 -6.21 -29.26
N LEU A 269 -14.95 -5.63 -28.53
CA LEU A 269 -14.08 -4.55 -28.96
C LEU A 269 -12.60 -4.97 -28.83
N LEU A 270 -11.76 -4.55 -29.74
CA LEU A 270 -10.30 -4.58 -29.62
C LEU A 270 -9.79 -3.16 -29.84
N ASP A 271 -9.07 -2.61 -28.86
CA ASP A 271 -8.58 -1.22 -28.86
C ASP A 271 -9.70 -0.22 -29.18
N ARG A 272 -10.85 -0.40 -28.55
CA ARG A 272 -12.09 0.38 -28.76
C ARG A 272 -12.74 0.22 -30.16
N ARG A 273 -12.12 -0.54 -31.06
CA ARG A 273 -12.70 -0.87 -32.36
C ARG A 273 -13.63 -2.08 -32.23
N ARG A 274 -14.85 -1.97 -32.74
CA ARG A 274 -15.82 -3.07 -32.71
C ARG A 274 -15.43 -4.18 -33.69
N MET A 275 -15.17 -5.37 -33.12
CA MET A 275 -14.86 -6.59 -33.88
C MET A 275 -16.15 -7.37 -34.19
N ARG A 276 -17.07 -7.44 -33.24
CA ARG A 276 -18.33 -8.15 -33.39
C ARG A 276 -19.44 -7.52 -32.58
N ARG A 277 -20.67 -7.54 -33.11
CA ARG A 277 -21.89 -7.21 -32.40
C ARG A 277 -22.81 -8.42 -32.35
N PHE A 278 -23.36 -8.71 -31.17
CA PHE A 278 -24.33 -9.74 -30.91
C PHE A 278 -25.65 -9.10 -30.51
N SER A 279 -26.75 -9.68 -31.00
CA SER A 279 -28.10 -9.35 -30.57
C SER A 279 -28.58 -10.45 -29.60
N ILE A 280 -28.73 -10.10 -28.35
CA ILE A 280 -29.12 -11.00 -27.28
C ILE A 280 -30.60 -10.76 -26.97
N ALA A 281 -31.39 -11.80 -27.08
CA ALA A 281 -32.82 -11.78 -26.76
C ALA A 281 -33.21 -13.08 -26.07
N ARG A 282 -34.31 -13.04 -25.34
CA ARG A 282 -34.89 -14.26 -24.77
C ARG A 282 -35.30 -15.21 -25.89
N PRO A 283 -34.91 -16.50 -25.85
CA PRO A 283 -35.26 -17.46 -26.87
C PRO A 283 -36.77 -17.75 -26.86
N GLN A 284 -37.26 -18.14 -28.03
CA GLN A 284 -38.60 -18.72 -28.12
C GLN A 284 -38.57 -20.08 -27.46
N GLY A 285 -39.21 -20.25 -26.31
CA GLY A 285 -39.10 -21.39 -25.41
C GLY A 285 -38.32 -20.94 -24.14
N ARG A 286 -38.32 -21.79 -23.12
CA ARG A 286 -37.73 -21.42 -21.80
C ARG A 286 -36.28 -21.85 -21.58
N ASP A 287 -35.56 -22.30 -22.63
CA ASP A 287 -34.15 -22.72 -22.46
C ASP A 287 -33.20 -21.52 -22.58
N ASP A 288 -33.24 -20.66 -21.54
CA ASP A 288 -32.35 -19.50 -21.44
C ASP A 288 -30.89 -19.90 -21.25
N ARG A 289 -30.60 -21.18 -20.90
CA ARG A 289 -29.27 -21.70 -20.58
C ARG A 289 -28.27 -21.65 -21.73
N LYS A 290 -28.77 -21.66 -22.97
CA LYS A 290 -27.96 -21.74 -24.20
C LYS A 290 -27.76 -20.40 -24.88
N VAL A 291 -28.34 -19.31 -24.38
CA VAL A 291 -28.31 -17.99 -25.03
C VAL A 291 -26.87 -17.49 -25.27
N ASP A 292 -25.99 -17.75 -24.34
CA ASP A 292 -24.59 -17.32 -24.41
C ASP A 292 -23.66 -18.35 -25.08
N ALA A 293 -24.14 -19.52 -25.44
CA ALA A 293 -23.34 -20.54 -26.13
C ALA A 293 -22.84 -20.05 -27.51
N ALA A 294 -23.62 -19.21 -28.18
CA ALA A 294 -23.31 -18.63 -29.49
C ALA A 294 -22.51 -17.30 -29.37
N LEU A 295 -22.22 -16.81 -28.17
CA LEU A 295 -21.45 -15.56 -27.97
C LEU A 295 -19.95 -15.81 -28.12
N VAL A 296 -19.57 -16.29 -29.29
CA VAL A 296 -18.21 -16.62 -29.69
C VAL A 296 -17.85 -15.83 -30.93
N SER A 297 -16.67 -15.24 -30.95
CA SER A 297 -16.14 -14.56 -32.11
C SER A 297 -14.67 -14.88 -32.30
N ARG A 298 -14.25 -15.13 -33.53
CA ARG A 298 -12.86 -15.34 -33.91
C ARG A 298 -12.43 -14.22 -34.82
N PHE A 299 -11.27 -13.64 -34.57
CA PHE A 299 -10.70 -12.56 -35.40
C PHE A 299 -9.18 -12.52 -35.24
N PHE A 300 -8.54 -11.93 -36.23
CA PHE A 300 -7.10 -11.74 -36.24
C PHE A 300 -6.69 -10.62 -35.26
N VAL A 301 -5.61 -10.87 -34.51
CA VAL A 301 -4.97 -9.91 -33.59
C VAL A 301 -3.48 -9.93 -33.87
N THR A 302 -2.87 -8.75 -33.91
CA THR A 302 -1.40 -8.60 -33.92
C THR A 302 -0.80 -8.84 -32.54
N ALA A 303 0.44 -9.28 -32.52
CA ALA A 303 1.16 -9.46 -31.26
C ALA A 303 1.38 -8.13 -30.55
N GLY A 304 1.25 -8.16 -29.23
CA GLY A 304 1.44 -6.97 -28.39
C GLY A 304 0.37 -6.79 -27.35
N GLN A 305 0.45 -5.68 -26.64
CA GLN A 305 -0.54 -5.27 -25.66
C GLN A 305 -1.76 -4.69 -26.38
N HIS A 306 -2.93 -5.26 -26.13
CA HIS A 306 -4.22 -4.78 -26.64
C HIS A 306 -5.26 -4.75 -25.53
N GLN A 307 -6.20 -3.82 -25.63
CA GLN A 307 -7.36 -3.78 -24.75
C GLN A 307 -8.53 -4.53 -25.39
N LEU A 308 -8.91 -5.67 -24.80
CA LEU A 308 -10.13 -6.36 -25.15
C LEU A 308 -11.29 -5.81 -24.32
N GLY A 309 -12.34 -5.36 -24.98
CA GLY A 309 -13.57 -4.88 -24.35
C GLY A 309 -14.76 -5.76 -24.70
N VAL A 310 -15.62 -6.02 -23.71
CA VAL A 310 -16.95 -6.58 -23.93
C VAL A 310 -17.94 -5.68 -23.22
N THR A 311 -18.96 -5.19 -23.92
CA THR A 311 -19.89 -4.22 -23.32
C THR A 311 -21.25 -4.25 -24.03
N PHE A 312 -22.26 -3.70 -23.37
CA PHE A 312 -23.58 -3.56 -23.94
C PHE A 312 -23.80 -2.13 -24.44
N ALA A 313 -24.47 -1.97 -25.57
CA ALA A 313 -24.95 -0.68 -26.01
C ALA A 313 -25.97 -0.16 -25.00
N GLU A 314 -25.77 1.07 -24.57
CA GLU A 314 -26.72 1.75 -23.70
C GLU A 314 -27.92 2.19 -24.54
N ARG A 315 -29.12 1.78 -24.14
CA ARG A 315 -30.34 2.32 -24.73
C ARG A 315 -30.57 3.70 -24.14
N ASN A 316 -30.90 4.66 -24.99
CA ASN A 316 -31.20 6.01 -24.58
C ASN A 316 -32.37 6.01 -23.56
N ARG A 317 -32.05 6.22 -22.29
CA ARG A 317 -32.98 6.20 -21.17
C ARG A 317 -33.36 7.63 -20.72
N SER A 318 -33.06 8.63 -21.51
CA SER A 318 -33.28 10.03 -21.13
C SER A 318 -34.73 10.36 -20.72
N LEU A 319 -35.70 9.51 -21.11
CA LEU A 319 -37.11 9.66 -20.74
C LEU A 319 -37.56 8.66 -19.65
N GLN A 320 -36.69 7.78 -19.15
CA GLN A 320 -37.01 6.78 -18.12
C GLN A 320 -36.60 7.22 -16.72
N VAL A 321 -36.79 8.52 -16.40
CA VAL A 321 -36.58 9.06 -15.05
C VAL A 321 -37.45 8.38 -13.99
N THR A 322 -38.53 7.69 -14.39
CA THR A 322 -39.46 6.98 -13.51
C THR A 322 -38.98 5.58 -13.11
N ASP A 323 -37.98 5.02 -13.77
CA ASP A 323 -37.41 3.76 -13.35
C ASP A 323 -36.43 4.00 -12.20
N ARG A 324 -36.97 4.35 -11.06
CA ARG A 324 -36.23 4.35 -9.80
C ARG A 324 -35.87 2.91 -9.47
N GLN A 325 -34.65 2.50 -9.82
CA GLN A 325 -33.98 1.64 -8.88
C GLN A 325 -33.97 2.39 -7.57
N PRO A 326 -34.33 1.78 -6.46
CA PRO A 326 -34.01 2.39 -5.18
C PRO A 326 -32.57 2.84 -5.30
N LEU A 327 -32.34 4.14 -5.19
CA LEU A 327 -31.02 4.72 -5.12
C LEU A 327 -30.28 3.83 -4.12
N ASN A 328 -29.17 3.24 -4.52
CA ASN A 328 -28.35 2.41 -3.66
C ASN A 328 -28.74 0.93 -3.50
N VAL A 329 -29.51 0.35 -4.36
CA VAL A 329 -29.62 -1.09 -4.29
C VAL A 329 -28.51 -1.69 -5.13
N SER A 330 -27.51 -2.20 -4.45
CA SER A 330 -26.65 -3.19 -5.05
C SER A 330 -27.53 -4.37 -5.42
N TYR A 331 -27.19 -4.98 -6.51
CA TYR A 331 -27.85 -6.14 -6.98
C TYR A 331 -27.98 -7.18 -5.85
N ASN A 332 -29.18 -7.28 -5.31
CA ASN A 332 -29.57 -8.41 -4.50
C ASN A 332 -30.29 -9.39 -5.42
N PHE A 333 -29.63 -10.48 -5.71
CA PHE A 333 -30.04 -11.54 -6.58
C PHE A 333 -31.52 -11.98 -6.44
N TYR A 334 -32.06 -11.87 -5.23
CA TYR A 334 -33.43 -12.28 -4.93
C TYR A 334 -34.45 -11.14 -4.98
N ARG A 335 -34.01 -9.92 -4.68
CA ARG A 335 -34.92 -8.77 -4.52
C ARG A 335 -34.89 -7.83 -5.72
N HIS A 336 -33.78 -7.78 -6.42
CA HIS A 336 -33.54 -6.83 -7.50
C HIS A 336 -32.87 -7.53 -8.69
N PRO A 337 -33.65 -8.27 -9.50
CA PRO A 337 -33.10 -8.91 -10.68
C PRO A 337 -32.52 -7.87 -11.64
N ARG A 338 -31.46 -8.24 -12.34
CA ARG A 338 -30.84 -7.36 -13.35
C ARG A 338 -31.86 -6.99 -14.41
N ARG A 339 -31.84 -5.72 -14.80
CA ARG A 339 -32.71 -5.18 -15.86
C ARG A 339 -32.26 -5.57 -17.25
N GLY A 340 -30.98 -5.75 -17.43
CA GLY A 340 -30.38 -6.18 -18.68
C GLY A 340 -29.33 -7.27 -18.45
N PRO A 341 -28.96 -8.01 -19.47
CA PRO A 341 -27.92 -9.02 -19.35
C PRO A 341 -26.60 -8.37 -18.91
N ALA A 342 -25.80 -9.13 -18.17
CA ALA A 342 -24.50 -8.73 -17.66
C ALA A 342 -23.44 -9.76 -18.04
N VAL A 343 -22.20 -9.32 -18.26
CA VAL A 343 -21.08 -10.22 -18.52
C VAL A 343 -20.64 -10.88 -17.21
N TYR A 344 -20.51 -12.19 -17.25
CA TYR A 344 -19.94 -12.97 -16.15
C TYR A 344 -18.47 -13.31 -16.42
N GLN A 345 -18.20 -13.80 -17.65
CA GLN A 345 -16.87 -14.30 -17.97
C GLN A 345 -16.53 -14.00 -19.43
N VAL A 346 -15.28 -13.65 -19.65
CA VAL A 346 -14.69 -13.54 -20.97
C VAL A 346 -13.50 -14.47 -21.04
N THR A 347 -13.47 -15.38 -22.03
CA THR A 347 -12.36 -16.30 -22.26
C THR A 347 -11.73 -15.97 -23.62
N ILE A 348 -10.43 -15.76 -23.61
CA ILE A 348 -9.59 -15.60 -24.80
C ILE A 348 -8.88 -16.92 -25.03
N THR A 349 -8.90 -17.47 -26.24
CA THR A 349 -8.12 -18.65 -26.62
C THR A 349 -7.45 -18.43 -27.98
N GLY A 350 -6.24 -18.92 -28.13
CA GLY A 350 -5.46 -18.78 -29.35
C GLY A 350 -3.96 -18.74 -29.09
N PRO A 351 -3.14 -18.49 -30.16
CA PRO A 351 -3.59 -18.34 -31.53
C PRO A 351 -4.03 -19.65 -32.18
N TYR A 352 -4.92 -19.57 -33.14
CA TYR A 352 -5.36 -20.69 -33.96
C TYR A 352 -4.77 -20.58 -35.36
N GLY A 353 -4.59 -21.73 -36.05
CA GLY A 353 -4.07 -21.80 -37.41
C GLY A 353 -2.60 -21.38 -37.50
N ASP A 354 -2.22 -20.93 -38.69
CA ASP A 354 -0.86 -20.45 -38.95
C ASP A 354 -0.62 -19.09 -38.27
N SER A 355 0.06 -19.13 -37.14
CA SER A 355 0.43 -17.94 -36.39
C SER A 355 1.91 -17.63 -36.58
N VAL A 356 2.23 -16.35 -36.65
CA VAL A 356 3.62 -15.90 -36.78
C VAL A 356 4.06 -15.12 -35.55
N ALA A 357 5.35 -15.16 -35.24
CA ALA A 357 5.91 -14.31 -34.21
C ALA A 357 5.82 -12.86 -34.72
N GLY A 358 4.89 -12.10 -34.16
CA GLY A 358 4.68 -10.71 -34.53
C GLY A 358 5.78 -9.78 -34.01
N ASN A 359 5.80 -8.58 -34.51
CA ASN A 359 6.82 -7.58 -34.14
C ASN A 359 6.35 -6.70 -32.98
N SER A 360 6.08 -7.30 -31.82
CA SER A 360 5.68 -6.57 -30.60
C SER A 360 6.86 -5.81 -29.95
N THR A 361 6.55 -4.76 -29.19
CA THR A 361 7.56 -3.97 -28.47
C THR A 361 8.35 -4.81 -27.47
N VAL A 362 7.72 -5.81 -26.83
CA VAL A 362 8.38 -6.74 -25.92
C VAL A 362 9.37 -7.61 -26.68
N ARG A 363 8.95 -8.19 -27.80
CA ARG A 363 9.83 -9.02 -28.64
C ARG A 363 11.01 -8.21 -29.20
N GLN A 364 10.78 -6.99 -29.68
CA GLN A 364 11.85 -6.08 -30.12
C GLN A 364 12.86 -5.78 -29.02
N ARG A 365 12.43 -5.75 -27.75
CA ARG A 365 13.32 -5.52 -26.60
C ARG A 365 14.19 -6.73 -26.28
N VAL A 366 13.67 -7.95 -26.43
CA VAL A 366 14.39 -9.18 -26.09
C VAL A 366 15.07 -9.85 -27.28
N LEU A 367 14.69 -9.50 -28.50
CA LEU A 367 15.25 -10.00 -29.77
C LEU A 367 15.59 -8.84 -30.69
N TRP A 368 16.24 -7.81 -30.14
CA TRP A 368 16.59 -6.59 -30.89
C TRP A 368 17.73 -6.79 -31.90
N LYS A 369 18.47 -7.89 -31.76
CA LYS A 369 19.57 -8.29 -32.66
C LYS A 369 19.34 -9.73 -33.10
N ALA A 370 19.64 -10.00 -34.35
CA ALA A 370 19.79 -11.34 -34.90
C ALA A 370 21.24 -11.52 -35.40
N PRO A 371 21.78 -12.73 -35.41
CA PRO A 371 23.14 -12.94 -35.91
C PRO A 371 23.22 -12.54 -37.39
N ALA A 372 24.22 -11.75 -37.76
CA ALA A 372 24.50 -11.39 -39.14
C ALA A 372 25.11 -12.57 -39.88
N ALA A 373 25.09 -12.51 -41.25
CA ALA A 373 25.72 -13.55 -42.04
C ALA A 373 27.22 -13.63 -41.75
N GLY A 374 27.67 -14.80 -41.22
CA GLY A 374 29.04 -15.04 -40.80
C GLY A 374 29.38 -14.59 -39.36
N GLU A 375 28.45 -14.05 -38.61
CA GLU A 375 28.60 -13.80 -37.20
C GLU A 375 28.28 -15.07 -36.40
N GLU A 376 29.06 -15.36 -35.35
CA GLU A 376 28.75 -16.42 -34.42
C GLU A 376 27.47 -16.06 -33.66
N SER A 377 26.48 -16.95 -33.65
CA SER A 377 25.19 -16.73 -32.98
C SER A 377 25.33 -16.42 -31.47
N GLU A 378 26.33 -17.01 -30.83
CA GLU A 378 26.64 -16.74 -29.41
C GLU A 378 27.11 -15.30 -29.17
N SER A 379 27.80 -14.68 -30.15
CA SER A 379 28.17 -13.27 -30.05
C SER A 379 26.94 -12.35 -30.01
N ALA A 380 26.01 -12.58 -30.94
CA ALA A 380 24.74 -11.84 -30.93
C ALA A 380 23.91 -12.10 -29.66
N ALA A 381 23.89 -13.35 -29.18
CA ALA A 381 23.21 -13.71 -27.93
C ALA A 381 23.85 -13.01 -26.70
N ARG A 382 25.15 -12.91 -26.65
CA ARG A 382 25.87 -12.21 -25.60
C ARG A 382 25.47 -10.73 -25.53
N GLU A 383 25.37 -10.08 -26.66
CA GLU A 383 24.95 -8.67 -26.71
C GLU A 383 23.51 -8.47 -26.20
N ILE A 384 22.61 -9.40 -26.47
CA ILE A 384 21.24 -9.38 -25.93
C ILE A 384 21.21 -9.67 -24.45
N LEU A 385 21.93 -10.72 -24.00
CA LEU A 385 21.81 -11.24 -22.64
C LEU A 385 22.58 -10.41 -21.61
N ALA A 386 23.72 -9.80 -21.97
CA ALA A 386 24.54 -9.08 -21.01
C ALA A 386 23.78 -7.92 -20.31
N PRO A 387 23.07 -7.02 -21.00
CA PRO A 387 22.29 -5.99 -20.34
C PRO A 387 21.12 -6.54 -19.51
N LEU A 388 20.51 -7.65 -19.93
CA LEU A 388 19.46 -8.30 -19.15
C LEU A 388 20.01 -8.90 -17.86
N VAL A 389 21.17 -9.61 -17.91
CA VAL A 389 21.83 -10.18 -16.74
C VAL A 389 22.31 -9.09 -15.79
N ARG A 390 22.91 -7.98 -16.30
CA ARG A 390 23.33 -6.83 -15.49
C ARG A 390 22.16 -6.27 -14.68
N ARG A 391 21.05 -6.01 -15.35
CA ARG A 391 19.83 -5.47 -14.68
C ARG A 391 19.22 -6.48 -13.71
N ALA A 392 19.14 -7.75 -14.10
CA ALA A 392 18.57 -8.81 -13.28
C ALA A 392 19.40 -9.04 -12.00
N PHE A 393 20.76 -9.00 -12.09
CA PHE A 393 21.65 -9.17 -10.96
C PHE A 393 21.93 -7.86 -10.21
N ARG A 394 21.45 -6.74 -10.74
CA ARG A 394 21.50 -5.40 -10.09
C ARG A 394 22.92 -4.94 -9.76
N ARG A 395 23.94 -5.38 -10.53
CA ARG A 395 25.34 -5.05 -10.34
C ARG A 395 26.15 -5.15 -11.63
N ALA A 396 27.38 -4.70 -11.60
CA ALA A 396 28.33 -5.00 -12.67
C ALA A 396 28.46 -6.52 -12.82
N ILE A 397 28.55 -6.98 -14.05
CA ILE A 397 28.66 -8.41 -14.39
C ILE A 397 30.03 -8.74 -14.96
N THR A 398 30.41 -9.99 -14.83
CA THR A 398 31.61 -10.58 -15.40
C THR A 398 31.24 -11.66 -16.42
N ASP A 399 32.22 -12.15 -17.18
CA ASP A 399 31.99 -13.30 -18.08
C ASP A 399 31.52 -14.56 -17.33
N ALA A 400 31.88 -14.70 -16.06
CA ALA A 400 31.40 -15.79 -15.22
C ALA A 400 29.88 -15.74 -15.01
N ASP A 401 29.30 -14.55 -14.91
CA ASP A 401 27.86 -14.36 -14.72
C ASP A 401 27.07 -14.75 -15.97
N LEU A 402 27.64 -14.57 -17.15
CA LEU A 402 27.01 -14.91 -18.42
C LEU A 402 27.06 -16.41 -18.77
N ARG A 403 28.01 -17.18 -18.18
CA ARG A 403 28.22 -18.60 -18.52
C ARG A 403 26.94 -19.44 -18.46
N SER A 404 26.14 -19.24 -17.42
CA SER A 404 24.89 -20.01 -17.25
C SER A 404 23.87 -19.66 -18.34
N SER A 405 23.67 -18.37 -18.63
CA SER A 405 22.75 -17.91 -19.65
C SER A 405 23.18 -18.33 -21.04
N LEU A 406 24.49 -18.26 -21.37
CA LEU A 406 25.04 -18.69 -22.65
C LEU A 406 25.00 -20.22 -22.82
N ARG A 407 25.17 -20.98 -21.74
CA ARG A 407 25.00 -22.46 -21.80
C ARG A 407 23.54 -22.80 -22.15
N LEU A 408 22.57 -22.18 -21.47
CA LEU A 408 21.15 -22.39 -21.76
C LEU A 408 20.78 -21.91 -23.16
N PHE A 409 21.40 -20.84 -23.64
CA PHE A 409 21.25 -20.38 -25.03
C PHE A 409 21.66 -21.47 -26.01
N ARG A 410 22.87 -22.03 -25.87
CA ARG A 410 23.37 -23.10 -26.76
C ARG A 410 22.48 -24.34 -26.76
N GLU A 411 22.00 -24.75 -25.56
CA GLU A 411 21.06 -25.87 -25.45
C GLU A 411 19.74 -25.58 -26.20
N GLY A 412 19.17 -24.40 -26.03
CA GLY A 412 17.93 -24.01 -26.73
C GLY A 412 18.13 -23.78 -28.23
N GLU A 413 19.28 -23.25 -28.65
CA GLU A 413 19.63 -23.06 -30.05
C GLU A 413 19.73 -24.40 -30.80
N ALA A 414 20.34 -25.40 -30.18
CA ALA A 414 20.44 -26.74 -30.75
C ALA A 414 19.07 -27.42 -30.93
N GLU A 415 18.08 -27.08 -30.13
CA GLU A 415 16.71 -27.62 -30.21
C GLU A 415 15.82 -26.88 -31.22
N GLY A 416 15.96 -25.56 -31.35
CA GLY A 416 14.99 -24.74 -32.10
C GLY A 416 15.56 -23.43 -32.70
N GLY A 417 16.89 -23.30 -32.81
CA GLY A 417 17.53 -22.13 -33.40
C GLY A 417 17.68 -20.95 -32.42
N PHE A 418 18.21 -19.85 -32.93
CA PHE A 418 18.62 -18.67 -32.17
C PHE A 418 17.56 -18.16 -31.18
N GLU A 419 16.32 -18.02 -31.63
CA GLU A 419 15.23 -17.49 -30.80
C GLU A 419 14.88 -18.43 -29.64
N SER A 420 14.88 -19.74 -29.86
CA SER A 420 14.70 -20.74 -28.81
C SER A 420 15.84 -20.71 -27.81
N GLY A 421 17.07 -20.42 -28.26
CA GLY A 421 18.22 -20.17 -27.39
C GLY A 421 18.00 -19.00 -26.46
N ILE A 422 17.56 -17.86 -26.99
CA ILE A 422 17.25 -16.66 -26.19
C ILE A 422 16.08 -16.91 -25.24
N GLU A 423 15.01 -17.58 -25.69
CA GLU A 423 13.87 -17.97 -24.83
C GLU A 423 14.34 -18.74 -23.60
N ARG A 424 15.15 -19.80 -23.84
CA ARG A 424 15.63 -20.67 -22.77
C ARG A 424 16.59 -19.96 -21.81
N ALA A 425 17.45 -19.09 -22.34
CA ALA A 425 18.33 -18.25 -21.53
C ALA A 425 17.56 -17.29 -20.64
N ILE A 426 16.52 -16.62 -21.14
CA ILE A 426 15.62 -15.75 -20.35
C ILE A 426 14.88 -16.56 -19.29
N ALA A 427 14.34 -17.74 -19.62
CA ALA A 427 13.68 -18.60 -18.65
C ALA A 427 14.62 -18.96 -17.49
N GLY A 428 15.88 -19.32 -17.79
CA GLY A 428 16.91 -19.60 -16.80
C GLY A 428 17.28 -18.37 -15.96
N LEU A 429 17.33 -17.18 -16.58
CA LEU A 429 17.59 -15.93 -15.88
C LEU A 429 16.50 -15.60 -14.84
N LEU A 430 15.22 -15.79 -15.18
CA LEU A 430 14.09 -15.49 -14.31
C LEU A 430 13.96 -16.44 -13.10
N VAL A 431 14.67 -17.57 -13.08
CA VAL A 431 14.75 -18.48 -11.94
C VAL A 431 16.13 -18.47 -11.27
N ASN A 432 17.06 -17.67 -11.79
CA ASN A 432 18.39 -17.56 -11.22
C ASN A 432 18.32 -16.98 -9.79
N PRO A 433 19.03 -17.57 -8.82
CA PRO A 433 19.05 -17.02 -7.45
C PRO A 433 19.47 -15.55 -7.38
N GLN A 434 20.38 -15.10 -8.23
CA GLN A 434 20.78 -13.67 -8.31
C GLN A 434 19.65 -12.74 -8.78
N PHE A 435 18.65 -13.27 -9.49
CA PHE A 435 17.44 -12.53 -9.83
C PHE A 435 16.38 -12.66 -8.75
N LEU A 436 16.08 -13.90 -8.32
CA LEU A 436 15.00 -14.19 -7.38
C LEU A 436 15.24 -13.64 -5.97
N PHE A 437 16.51 -13.47 -5.57
CA PHE A 437 16.85 -12.99 -4.24
C PHE A 437 17.56 -11.63 -4.31
N ARG A 438 17.21 -10.79 -3.38
CA ARG A 438 18.01 -9.62 -3.03
C ARG A 438 19.13 -10.14 -2.14
N VAL A 439 20.35 -10.08 -2.65
CA VAL A 439 21.54 -10.59 -1.96
C VAL A 439 22.25 -9.40 -1.32
N GLU A 440 22.47 -9.48 -0.01
CA GLU A 440 23.32 -8.55 0.73
C GLU A 440 24.44 -9.36 1.38
N GLN A 441 25.66 -9.07 0.98
CA GLN A 441 26.84 -9.79 1.47
C GLN A 441 27.34 -9.19 2.77
N ASP A 442 27.78 -10.03 3.69
CA ASP A 442 28.50 -9.54 4.84
C ASP A 442 29.84 -8.94 4.38
N ALA A 443 30.19 -7.78 4.92
CA ALA A 443 31.49 -7.17 4.66
C ALA A 443 32.57 -8.23 4.97
N GLY A 444 33.37 -8.56 3.96
CA GLY A 444 34.31 -9.68 4.04
C GLY A 444 35.12 -9.64 5.33
N SER A 445 35.30 -10.77 5.93
CA SER A 445 35.89 -11.07 7.25
C SER A 445 37.30 -10.53 7.53
N SER A 446 37.79 -9.60 6.75
CA SER A 446 39.19 -9.18 6.83
C SER A 446 39.45 -7.91 7.67
N SER A 447 38.43 -7.15 8.11
CA SER A 447 38.71 -5.96 8.92
C SER A 447 37.66 -5.57 9.99
N ALA A 448 36.43 -6.10 9.93
CA ALA A 448 35.42 -5.80 10.95
C ALA A 448 35.16 -7.10 11.76
N GLY A 449 35.25 -7.02 13.06
CA GLY A 449 34.94 -8.14 13.97
C GLY A 449 33.51 -8.64 13.80
N VAL A 450 33.23 -9.84 14.29
CA VAL A 450 31.90 -10.43 14.34
C VAL A 450 30.92 -9.47 15.03
N GLY A 451 29.75 -9.25 14.40
CA GLY A 451 28.75 -8.30 14.91
C GLY A 451 29.04 -6.83 14.60
N ALA A 452 30.10 -6.50 13.87
CA ALA A 452 30.42 -5.13 13.52
C ALA A 452 29.45 -4.57 12.47
N ALA A 453 29.05 -3.33 12.63
CA ALA A 453 28.31 -2.57 11.65
C ALA A 453 29.22 -2.14 10.50
N ALA A 454 28.80 -2.42 9.25
CA ALA A 454 29.55 -2.03 8.06
C ALA A 454 28.62 -1.43 7.00
N PRO A 455 29.09 -0.45 6.20
CA PRO A 455 28.35 0.05 5.05
C PRO A 455 28.06 -1.07 4.05
N ILE A 456 26.86 -1.10 3.49
CA ILE A 456 26.53 -1.96 2.36
C ILE A 456 27.20 -1.44 1.09
N SER A 457 27.39 -2.29 0.10
CA SER A 457 27.96 -1.88 -1.18
C SER A 457 27.05 -0.90 -1.92
N GLN A 458 27.60 -0.13 -2.85
CA GLN A 458 26.85 0.85 -3.67
C GLN A 458 25.73 0.16 -4.46
N PHE A 459 25.95 -1.05 -4.97
CA PHE A 459 24.94 -1.81 -5.70
C PHE A 459 23.84 -2.36 -4.79
N GLU A 460 24.18 -2.79 -3.58
CA GLU A 460 23.19 -3.17 -2.55
C GLU A 460 22.35 -1.97 -2.13
N LEU A 461 22.98 -0.79 -1.98
CA LEU A 461 22.26 0.46 -1.70
C LEU A 461 21.31 0.84 -2.84
N ALA A 462 21.76 0.73 -4.09
CA ALA A 462 20.89 0.93 -5.27
C ALA A 462 19.71 -0.05 -5.29
N SER A 463 19.96 -1.32 -4.95
CA SER A 463 18.92 -2.34 -4.82
C SER A 463 17.93 -2.02 -3.69
N ARG A 464 18.41 -1.65 -2.49
CA ARG A 464 17.51 -1.22 -1.38
C ARG A 464 16.64 -0.06 -1.81
N LEU A 465 17.23 0.96 -2.43
CA LEU A 465 16.54 2.17 -2.86
C LEU A 465 15.45 1.87 -3.90
N SER A 466 15.76 1.07 -4.92
CA SER A 466 14.79 0.75 -5.97
C SER A 466 13.64 -0.12 -5.47
N PHE A 467 13.92 -1.11 -4.65
CA PHE A 467 12.85 -1.94 -4.06
C PHE A 467 12.02 -1.20 -3.02
N PHE A 468 12.59 -0.26 -2.30
CA PHE A 468 11.84 0.63 -1.41
C PHE A 468 10.86 1.52 -2.19
N LEU A 469 11.35 2.26 -3.19
CA LEU A 469 10.55 3.28 -3.85
C LEU A 469 9.72 2.77 -5.02
N TRP A 470 10.16 1.70 -5.70
CA TRP A 470 9.52 1.16 -6.90
C TRP A 470 9.04 -0.27 -6.76
N SER A 471 9.39 -0.96 -5.67
CA SER A 471 9.21 -2.42 -5.52
C SER A 471 9.69 -3.18 -6.77
N SER A 472 10.82 -2.75 -7.34
CA SER A 472 11.36 -3.24 -8.61
C SER A 472 12.87 -3.08 -8.71
N LEU A 473 13.42 -3.52 -9.84
CA LEU A 473 14.83 -3.43 -10.18
C LEU A 473 15.31 -1.98 -10.29
N PRO A 474 16.58 -1.68 -9.95
CA PRO A 474 17.21 -0.40 -10.27
C PRO A 474 17.27 -0.18 -11.78
N ASP A 475 17.09 1.06 -12.21
CA ASP A 475 17.31 1.43 -13.60
C ASP A 475 18.80 1.66 -13.89
N GLU A 476 19.12 1.81 -15.16
CA GLU A 476 20.51 1.96 -15.59
C GLU A 476 21.15 3.21 -14.99
N GLN A 477 20.42 4.32 -14.86
CA GLN A 477 20.95 5.54 -14.25
C GLN A 477 21.37 5.30 -12.79
N LEU A 478 20.52 4.62 -12.01
CA LEU A 478 20.83 4.30 -10.61
C LEU A 478 22.01 3.33 -10.51
N LEU A 479 22.09 2.33 -11.41
CA LEU A 479 23.23 1.40 -11.48
C LEU A 479 24.54 2.13 -11.85
N MET A 480 24.51 3.07 -12.80
CA MET A 480 25.67 3.87 -13.17
C MET A 480 26.11 4.78 -12.01
N THR A 481 25.18 5.37 -11.28
CA THR A 481 25.48 6.18 -10.09
C THR A 481 26.15 5.33 -9.00
N ALA A 482 25.65 4.08 -8.80
CA ALA A 482 26.27 3.13 -7.89
C ALA A 482 27.66 2.69 -8.34
N GLU A 483 27.85 2.38 -9.63
CA GLU A 483 29.13 1.97 -10.21
C GLU A 483 30.20 3.07 -10.07
N ALA A 484 29.78 4.32 -10.17
CA ALA A 484 30.65 5.49 -9.95
C ALA A 484 30.93 5.76 -8.45
N GLY A 485 30.37 4.99 -7.52
CA GLY A 485 30.56 5.17 -6.08
C GLY A 485 29.85 6.39 -5.50
N ARG A 486 28.93 7.02 -6.22
CA ARG A 486 28.32 8.30 -5.85
C ARG A 486 27.10 8.20 -4.92
N LEU A 487 26.55 7.03 -4.68
CA LEU A 487 25.42 6.90 -3.75
C LEU A 487 25.81 7.10 -2.28
N SER A 488 27.11 7.10 -1.95
CA SER A 488 27.61 7.51 -0.63
C SER A 488 27.70 9.03 -0.45
N ASP A 489 27.60 9.81 -1.53
CA ASP A 489 27.50 11.27 -1.45
C ASP A 489 26.03 11.64 -1.11
N PRO A 490 25.78 12.36 0.00
CA PRO A 490 24.43 12.71 0.44
C PRO A 490 23.63 13.52 -0.60
N GLU A 491 24.28 14.42 -1.36
CA GLU A 491 23.61 15.21 -2.37
C GLU A 491 23.22 14.37 -3.60
N ALA A 492 24.11 13.48 -4.05
CA ALA A 492 23.82 12.57 -5.14
C ALA A 492 22.70 11.58 -4.75
N LEU A 493 22.73 11.04 -3.53
CA LEU A 493 21.68 10.18 -3.01
C LEU A 493 20.33 10.90 -2.95
N ARG A 494 20.31 12.12 -2.43
CA ARG A 494 19.10 12.95 -2.40
C ARG A 494 18.56 13.23 -3.79
N ALA A 495 19.42 13.55 -4.75
CA ALA A 495 19.02 13.79 -6.13
C ALA A 495 18.37 12.56 -6.77
N GLU A 496 18.94 11.37 -6.55
CA GLU A 496 18.34 10.11 -7.01
C GLU A 496 16.99 9.84 -6.34
N VAL A 497 16.85 10.04 -5.04
CA VAL A 497 15.55 9.90 -4.34
C VAL A 497 14.49 10.81 -4.94
N VAL A 498 14.80 12.08 -5.14
CA VAL A 498 13.87 13.06 -5.73
C VAL A 498 13.47 12.66 -7.16
N ARG A 499 14.41 12.19 -7.96
CA ARG A 499 14.15 11.67 -9.29
C ARG A 499 13.22 10.46 -9.23
N MET A 500 13.53 9.52 -8.35
CA MET A 500 12.79 8.26 -8.22
C MET A 500 11.36 8.47 -7.72
N LEU A 501 11.12 9.43 -6.82
CA LEU A 501 9.78 9.78 -6.35
C LEU A 501 8.91 10.43 -7.45
N ARG A 502 9.53 11.04 -8.46
CA ARG A 502 8.84 11.62 -9.62
C ARG A 502 8.60 10.61 -10.75
N ASP A 503 9.24 9.47 -10.70
CA ASP A 503 9.09 8.41 -11.70
C ASP A 503 7.73 7.72 -11.52
N PRO A 504 7.01 7.36 -12.61
CA PRO A 504 5.73 6.64 -12.52
C PRO A 504 5.80 5.34 -11.70
N ARG A 505 6.96 4.71 -11.60
CA ARG A 505 7.15 3.50 -10.76
C ARG A 505 6.97 3.77 -9.27
N ALA A 506 7.08 5.02 -8.81
CA ALA A 506 6.80 5.41 -7.43
C ALA A 506 5.33 5.18 -7.04
N GLU A 507 4.42 4.99 -7.99
CA GLU A 507 3.05 4.54 -7.75
C GLU A 507 3.01 3.22 -6.94
N SER A 508 4.10 2.47 -6.94
CA SER A 508 4.28 1.31 -6.06
C SER A 508 4.20 1.65 -4.56
N LEU A 509 4.55 2.87 -4.15
CA LEU A 509 4.33 3.32 -2.76
C LEU A 509 2.83 3.47 -2.44
N VAL A 510 2.02 3.77 -3.43
CA VAL A 510 0.56 3.83 -3.29
C VAL A 510 -0.04 2.42 -3.26
N THR A 511 0.21 1.63 -4.31
CA THR A 511 -0.46 0.34 -4.55
C THR A 511 0.17 -0.85 -3.82
N ASN A 512 1.33 -0.69 -3.22
CA ASN A 512 2.00 -1.73 -2.45
C ASN A 512 2.20 -1.31 -0.98
N PHE A 513 2.91 -0.20 -0.69
CA PHE A 513 3.12 0.22 0.69
C PHE A 513 1.81 0.69 1.37
N ALA A 514 1.10 1.69 0.80
CA ALA A 514 -0.09 2.25 1.44
C ALA A 514 -1.24 1.23 1.52
N ASP A 515 -1.43 0.42 0.50
CA ASP A 515 -2.44 -0.65 0.49
C ASP A 515 -2.25 -1.65 1.64
N GLN A 516 -1.01 -1.95 1.98
CA GLN A 516 -0.71 -2.84 3.10
C GLN A 516 -0.80 -2.10 4.44
N TRP A 517 -0.15 -0.94 4.57
CA TRP A 517 -0.16 -0.15 5.81
C TRP A 517 -1.57 0.18 6.27
N LEU A 518 -2.45 0.60 5.35
CA LEU A 518 -3.84 1.00 5.64
C LEU A 518 -4.84 -0.16 5.62
N TYR A 519 -4.37 -1.40 5.39
CA TYR A 519 -5.18 -2.62 5.29
C TYR A 519 -6.17 -2.63 4.11
N LEU A 520 -5.90 -1.86 3.04
CA LEU A 520 -6.79 -1.79 1.88
C LEU A 520 -6.93 -3.13 1.15
N ARG A 521 -5.91 -3.98 1.21
CA ARG A 521 -5.98 -5.36 0.67
C ARG A 521 -7.08 -6.20 1.34
N ASN A 522 -7.41 -5.91 2.59
CA ASN A 522 -8.47 -6.62 3.32
C ASN A 522 -9.87 -6.25 2.82
N LEU A 523 -10.03 -5.18 2.04
CA LEU A 523 -11.32 -4.83 1.43
C LEU A 523 -11.91 -5.97 0.60
N ASP A 524 -11.09 -6.81 -0.03
CA ASP A 524 -11.56 -7.92 -0.84
C ASP A 524 -12.24 -9.02 0.01
N ALA A 525 -11.88 -9.12 1.28
CA ALA A 525 -12.48 -10.03 2.25
C ALA A 525 -13.70 -9.43 3.00
N VAL A 526 -13.91 -8.11 2.89
CA VAL A 526 -15.04 -7.45 3.57
C VAL A 526 -16.35 -7.83 2.91
N THR A 527 -17.21 -8.52 3.66
CA THR A 527 -18.52 -9.01 3.19
C THR A 527 -19.63 -8.56 4.13
N PRO A 528 -20.07 -7.29 4.07
CA PRO A 528 -21.18 -6.82 4.89
C PRO A 528 -22.49 -7.60 4.59
N ASP A 529 -23.33 -7.76 5.62
CA ASP A 529 -24.62 -8.46 5.45
C ASP A 529 -25.49 -7.72 4.44
N ALA A 530 -25.81 -8.39 3.34
CA ALA A 530 -26.58 -7.80 2.24
C ALA A 530 -28.03 -7.42 2.62
N ARG A 531 -28.55 -7.90 3.75
CA ARG A 531 -29.87 -7.48 4.26
C ARG A 531 -29.79 -6.11 4.92
N LEU A 532 -28.67 -5.79 5.58
CA LEU A 532 -28.45 -4.52 6.25
C LEU A 532 -27.81 -3.49 5.29
N PHE A 533 -26.90 -3.96 4.45
CA PHE A 533 -26.11 -3.13 3.54
C PHE A 533 -26.29 -3.57 2.08
N PRO A 534 -27.51 -3.51 1.54
CA PRO A 534 -27.83 -4.05 0.21
C PRO A 534 -27.08 -3.36 -0.94
N ASP A 535 -26.50 -2.19 -0.68
CA ASP A 535 -25.76 -1.40 -1.66
C ASP A 535 -24.26 -1.69 -1.71
N PHE A 536 -23.75 -2.46 -0.77
CA PHE A 536 -22.35 -2.81 -0.75
C PHE A 536 -22.06 -3.89 -1.79
N GLY A 537 -21.22 -3.57 -2.77
CA GLY A 537 -20.82 -4.50 -3.82
C GLY A 537 -19.45 -4.12 -4.37
N GLN A 538 -18.92 -4.89 -5.32
CA GLN A 538 -17.57 -4.71 -5.85
C GLN A 538 -17.31 -3.29 -6.36
N ASN A 539 -18.28 -2.68 -7.06
CA ASN A 539 -18.13 -1.30 -7.53
C ASN A 539 -17.87 -0.29 -6.40
N LEU A 540 -18.47 -0.50 -5.23
CA LEU A 540 -18.25 0.37 -4.07
C LEU A 540 -16.93 0.06 -3.40
N ARG A 541 -16.58 -1.21 -3.28
CA ARG A 541 -15.31 -1.67 -2.73
C ARG A 541 -14.13 -1.12 -3.53
N ASP A 542 -14.20 -1.19 -4.87
CA ASP A 542 -13.21 -0.61 -5.77
C ASP A 542 -13.14 0.92 -5.63
N ALA A 543 -14.30 1.58 -5.46
CA ALA A 543 -14.35 3.02 -5.26
C ALA A 543 -13.73 3.45 -3.92
N PHE A 544 -13.94 2.71 -2.85
CA PHE A 544 -13.31 2.95 -1.55
C PHE A 544 -11.79 2.83 -1.60
N ARG A 545 -11.29 1.76 -2.23
CA ARG A 545 -9.84 1.60 -2.43
C ARG A 545 -9.28 2.78 -3.21
N LYS A 546 -9.90 3.10 -4.33
CA LYS A 546 -9.40 4.16 -5.23
C LYS A 546 -9.43 5.56 -4.62
N GLU A 547 -10.39 5.88 -3.76
CA GLU A 547 -10.42 7.12 -2.99
C GLU A 547 -9.15 7.28 -2.15
N THR A 548 -8.79 6.24 -1.39
CA THR A 548 -7.64 6.28 -0.48
C THR A 548 -6.31 6.26 -1.24
N GLU A 549 -6.20 5.44 -2.29
CA GLU A 549 -5.04 5.43 -3.18
C GLU A 549 -4.78 6.81 -3.79
N LEU A 550 -5.84 7.48 -4.29
CA LEU A 550 -5.69 8.80 -4.92
C LEU A 550 -5.32 9.89 -3.91
N LEU A 551 -5.81 9.81 -2.67
CA LEU A 551 -5.39 10.74 -1.62
C LEU A 551 -3.91 10.56 -1.26
N PHE A 552 -3.46 9.30 -1.14
CA PHE A 552 -2.05 9.01 -0.90
C PHE A 552 -1.17 9.43 -2.10
N ALA A 553 -1.64 9.19 -3.32
CA ALA A 553 -0.97 9.64 -4.54
C ALA A 553 -0.84 11.18 -4.59
N ASP A 554 -1.86 11.92 -4.15
CA ASP A 554 -1.79 13.37 -4.03
C ASP A 554 -0.68 13.83 -3.06
N MET A 555 -0.58 13.18 -1.90
CA MET A 555 0.48 13.45 -0.94
C MET A 555 1.86 13.19 -1.56
N LEU A 556 2.03 12.04 -2.22
CA LEU A 556 3.27 11.61 -2.85
C LEU A 556 3.69 12.56 -3.98
N HIS A 557 2.83 12.78 -4.97
CA HIS A 557 3.18 13.52 -6.20
C HIS A 557 3.30 15.03 -5.99
N GLN A 558 2.58 15.60 -5.01
CA GLN A 558 2.64 17.02 -4.68
C GLN A 558 3.60 17.30 -3.52
N ASP A 559 4.27 16.25 -3.01
CA ASP A 559 5.16 16.33 -1.85
C ASP A 559 4.51 17.06 -0.67
N GLN A 560 3.29 16.69 -0.33
CA GLN A 560 2.55 17.28 0.78
C GLN A 560 3.13 16.82 2.13
N PRO A 561 2.86 17.57 3.22
CA PRO A 561 3.04 17.05 4.57
C PRO A 561 2.28 15.75 4.78
N VAL A 562 2.83 14.81 5.55
CA VAL A 562 2.11 13.54 5.82
C VAL A 562 0.79 13.76 6.55
N THR A 563 0.68 14.82 7.33
CA THR A 563 -0.56 15.23 8.01
C THR A 563 -1.70 15.58 7.06
N PHE A 564 -1.39 15.83 5.77
CA PHE A 564 -2.40 16.01 4.72
C PHE A 564 -3.36 14.80 4.61
N LEU A 565 -2.91 13.61 4.95
CA LEU A 565 -3.78 12.42 4.97
C LEU A 565 -4.89 12.50 6.04
N LEU A 566 -4.72 13.30 7.08
CA LEU A 566 -5.69 13.45 8.17
C LEU A 566 -6.76 14.50 7.87
N ASP A 567 -6.36 15.62 7.26
CA ASP A 567 -7.25 16.75 6.99
C ASP A 567 -6.97 17.41 5.64
N PRO A 568 -7.28 16.73 4.53
CA PRO A 568 -7.19 17.31 3.19
C PRO A 568 -8.39 18.21 2.90
N PRO A 569 -8.24 19.27 2.09
CA PRO A 569 -9.33 20.16 1.73
C PRO A 569 -10.31 19.58 0.69
N TRP A 570 -10.06 18.38 0.20
CA TRP A 570 -10.92 17.65 -0.76
C TRP A 570 -10.86 16.16 -0.52
N THR A 571 -11.81 15.41 -1.11
CA THR A 571 -11.68 13.96 -1.33
C THR A 571 -11.87 13.61 -2.80
N TRP A 572 -11.61 12.37 -3.17
CA TRP A 572 -11.74 11.87 -4.52
C TRP A 572 -13.02 11.08 -4.69
N LEU A 573 -13.91 11.54 -5.56
CA LEU A 573 -15.22 10.94 -5.76
C LEU A 573 -15.48 10.62 -7.23
N ASN A 574 -16.09 9.46 -7.47
CA ASN A 574 -16.88 9.17 -8.64
C ASN A 574 -18.37 9.16 -8.27
N GLU A 575 -19.25 9.01 -9.24
CA GLU A 575 -20.71 9.01 -9.01
C GLU A 575 -21.13 7.91 -8.00
N ARG A 576 -20.56 6.71 -8.10
CA ARG A 576 -20.90 5.59 -7.21
C ARG A 576 -20.59 5.91 -5.75
N LEU A 577 -19.41 6.48 -5.50
CA LEU A 577 -18.96 6.83 -4.17
C LEU A 577 -19.71 8.05 -3.62
N ALA A 578 -19.91 9.07 -4.44
CA ALA A 578 -20.66 10.26 -4.06
C ALA A 578 -22.09 9.94 -3.65
N ARG A 579 -22.78 9.07 -4.39
CA ARG A 579 -24.11 8.57 -4.02
C ARG A 579 -24.11 7.84 -2.69
N HIS A 580 -23.07 7.03 -2.43
CA HIS A 580 -22.94 6.32 -1.17
C HIS A 580 -22.77 7.27 0.01
N TYR A 581 -22.02 8.34 -0.19
CA TYR A 581 -21.78 9.37 0.83
C TYR A 581 -22.89 10.43 0.93
N GLY A 582 -23.89 10.39 0.04
CA GLY A 582 -24.94 11.39 0.00
C GLY A 582 -24.52 12.73 -0.60
N ILE A 583 -23.39 12.77 -1.35
CA ILE A 583 -22.85 13.99 -1.96
C ILE A 583 -23.48 14.19 -3.34
N PRO A 584 -24.20 15.31 -3.56
CA PRO A 584 -24.88 15.58 -4.83
C PRO A 584 -23.90 16.05 -5.92
N HIS A 585 -24.40 16.10 -7.17
CA HIS A 585 -23.76 16.74 -8.34
C HIS A 585 -22.46 16.09 -8.84
N VAL A 586 -22.09 14.90 -8.37
CA VAL A 586 -20.99 14.10 -8.92
C VAL A 586 -21.57 13.03 -9.83
N GLN A 587 -21.23 13.05 -11.13
CA GLN A 587 -21.75 12.12 -12.12
C GLN A 587 -20.62 11.44 -12.89
N GLY A 588 -20.87 10.20 -13.32
CA GLY A 588 -19.96 9.40 -14.13
C GLY A 588 -18.91 8.63 -13.31
N ASP A 589 -18.20 7.79 -14.01
CA ASP A 589 -17.26 6.80 -13.47
C ASP A 589 -15.88 7.37 -13.08
N LYS A 590 -15.53 8.56 -13.60
CA LYS A 590 -14.20 9.15 -13.35
C LYS A 590 -14.13 9.80 -11.99
N PHE A 591 -13.07 9.47 -11.25
CA PHE A 591 -12.73 10.16 -10.02
C PHE A 591 -12.30 11.60 -10.28
N ARG A 592 -12.72 12.49 -9.40
CA ARG A 592 -12.35 13.91 -9.39
C ARG A 592 -12.22 14.40 -7.96
N ARG A 593 -11.39 15.40 -7.77
CA ARG A 593 -11.30 16.10 -6.49
C ARG A 593 -12.59 16.88 -6.26
N VAL A 594 -13.17 16.73 -5.10
CA VAL A 594 -14.37 17.44 -4.67
C VAL A 594 -14.06 18.10 -3.34
N THR A 595 -14.12 19.42 -3.29
CA THR A 595 -13.97 20.17 -2.04
C THR A 595 -15.12 19.84 -1.10
N MET A 596 -14.79 19.52 0.14
CA MET A 596 -15.77 19.12 1.12
C MET A 596 -16.33 20.31 1.87
N ALA A 597 -17.66 20.37 1.98
CA ALA A 597 -18.33 21.22 2.95
C ALA A 597 -18.35 20.49 4.31
N ALA A 598 -18.39 21.25 5.40
CA ALA A 598 -18.33 20.68 6.74
C ALA A 598 -19.47 19.69 7.04
N ASP A 599 -20.66 19.93 6.48
CA ASP A 599 -21.84 19.08 6.62
C ASP A 599 -21.77 17.76 5.84
N HIS A 600 -20.80 17.60 4.97
CA HIS A 600 -20.59 16.33 4.27
C HIS A 600 -19.87 15.27 5.12
N HIS A 601 -19.26 15.67 6.23
CA HIS A 601 -18.51 14.77 7.13
C HIS A 601 -17.51 13.88 6.41
N ARG A 602 -16.83 14.42 5.38
CA ARG A 602 -15.83 13.72 4.55
C ARG A 602 -14.53 14.50 4.53
N GLY A 603 -13.43 13.86 4.14
CA GLY A 603 -12.10 14.48 4.11
C GLY A 603 -10.98 13.44 4.18
N GLY A 604 -10.26 13.39 5.30
CA GLY A 604 -9.11 12.54 5.51
C GLY A 604 -9.42 11.04 5.66
N ILE A 605 -8.34 10.26 5.80
CA ILE A 605 -8.41 8.78 5.81
C ILE A 605 -9.34 8.22 6.87
N LEU A 606 -9.52 8.91 8.00
CA LEU A 606 -10.44 8.48 9.07
C LEU A 606 -11.91 8.51 8.64
N ARG A 607 -12.22 9.21 7.56
CA ARG A 607 -13.57 9.37 7.02
C ARG A 607 -13.81 8.55 5.74
N HIS A 608 -12.75 7.82 5.28
CA HIS A 608 -12.86 7.00 4.08
C HIS A 608 -13.61 5.69 4.35
N GLY A 609 -14.51 5.35 3.44
CA GLY A 609 -15.27 4.12 3.52
C GLY A 609 -14.40 2.86 3.53
N SER A 610 -13.20 2.92 2.94
CA SER A 610 -12.20 1.85 2.98
C SER A 610 -11.80 1.51 4.42
N ILE A 611 -11.33 2.50 5.19
CA ILE A 611 -10.86 2.33 6.57
C ILE A 611 -12.01 1.93 7.48
N LEU A 612 -13.16 2.60 7.34
CA LEU A 612 -14.34 2.35 8.14
C LEU A 612 -14.91 0.94 7.92
N SER A 613 -14.78 0.39 6.71
CA SER A 613 -15.26 -0.96 6.38
C SER A 613 -14.30 -2.05 6.83
N VAL A 614 -12.97 -1.90 6.64
CA VAL A 614 -11.99 -2.91 7.09
C VAL A 614 -11.87 -2.97 8.61
N THR A 615 -12.40 -1.99 9.32
CA THR A 615 -12.44 -1.91 10.79
C THR A 615 -13.84 -2.16 11.35
N SER A 616 -14.70 -2.85 10.62
CA SER A 616 -16.06 -3.19 11.02
C SER A 616 -16.33 -4.68 10.84
N TYR A 617 -17.38 -5.18 11.48
CA TYR A 617 -17.92 -6.51 11.25
C TYR A 617 -18.96 -6.50 10.14
N ALA A 618 -19.40 -7.69 9.70
CA ALA A 618 -20.37 -7.80 8.62
C ALA A 618 -21.73 -7.16 8.96
N THR A 619 -22.13 -7.16 10.23
CA THR A 619 -23.45 -6.71 10.69
C THR A 619 -23.43 -5.38 11.44
N ARG A 620 -22.27 -4.94 11.92
CA ARG A 620 -22.14 -3.78 12.81
C ARG A 620 -20.76 -3.15 12.79
N THR A 621 -20.64 -1.95 13.34
CA THR A 621 -19.38 -1.30 13.63
C THR A 621 -18.62 -1.99 14.78
N SER A 622 -17.33 -1.71 14.86
CA SER A 622 -16.48 -2.15 15.95
C SER A 622 -15.60 -1.00 16.47
N PRO A 623 -16.02 -0.30 17.53
CA PRO A 623 -15.16 0.69 18.17
C PRO A 623 -13.80 0.14 18.56
N VAL A 624 -13.73 -1.12 18.97
CA VAL A 624 -12.48 -1.81 19.33
C VAL A 624 -11.53 -1.90 18.13
N LEU A 625 -12.01 -2.38 16.98
CA LEU A 625 -11.19 -2.48 15.76
C LEU A 625 -10.80 -1.09 15.24
N ARG A 626 -11.72 -0.13 15.26
CA ARG A 626 -11.47 1.26 14.86
C ARG A 626 -10.44 1.94 15.74
N GLY A 627 -10.61 1.83 17.08
CA GLY A 627 -9.68 2.38 18.06
C GLY A 627 -8.30 1.74 17.96
N LYS A 628 -8.25 0.40 17.86
CA LYS A 628 -6.99 -0.32 17.65
C LYS A 628 -6.28 0.15 16.40
N TRP A 629 -7.01 0.27 15.27
CA TRP A 629 -6.44 0.71 14.00
C TRP A 629 -5.82 2.11 14.09
N VAL A 630 -6.50 3.07 14.73
CA VAL A 630 -5.98 4.43 14.95
C VAL A 630 -4.72 4.41 15.81
N LEU A 631 -4.77 3.70 16.96
CA LEU A 631 -3.62 3.59 17.85
C LEU A 631 -2.40 2.97 17.16
N GLU A 632 -2.61 1.94 16.36
CA GLU A 632 -1.55 1.15 15.71
C GLU A 632 -0.96 1.83 14.46
N ASN A 633 -1.83 2.42 13.63
CA ASN A 633 -1.44 2.94 12.32
C ASN A 633 -1.21 4.45 12.28
N LEU A 634 -1.75 5.21 13.24
CA LEU A 634 -1.57 6.67 13.30
C LEU A 634 -0.72 7.13 14.49
N LEU A 635 -0.81 6.46 15.62
CA LEU A 635 -0.09 6.84 16.85
C LEU A 635 1.08 5.92 17.19
N GLY A 636 1.24 4.77 16.51
CA GLY A 636 2.29 3.80 16.78
C GLY A 636 2.22 3.19 18.20
N SER A 637 1.03 3.20 18.82
CA SER A 637 0.76 2.67 20.14
C SER A 637 -0.05 1.38 20.04
N THR A 638 0.61 0.29 19.66
CA THR A 638 -0.04 -1.02 19.51
C THR A 638 -0.52 -1.53 20.86
N PRO A 639 -1.83 -1.76 21.05
CA PRO A 639 -2.34 -2.44 22.23
C PRO A 639 -1.80 -3.87 22.34
N PRO A 640 -1.64 -4.41 23.54
CA PRO A 640 -1.24 -5.79 23.72
C PRO A 640 -2.30 -6.73 23.10
N PRO A 641 -1.91 -7.94 22.68
CA PRO A 641 -2.87 -8.93 22.20
C PRO A 641 -3.84 -9.32 23.32
N PRO A 642 -5.08 -9.67 22.99
CA PRO A 642 -6.04 -10.13 23.97
C PRO A 642 -5.52 -11.37 24.70
N PRO A 643 -5.83 -11.57 25.98
CA PRO A 643 -5.50 -12.79 26.69
C PRO A 643 -6.10 -14.03 25.97
N PRO A 644 -5.44 -15.19 26.02
CA PRO A 644 -6.01 -16.40 25.47
C PRO A 644 -7.34 -16.73 26.17
N ASN A 645 -8.36 -17.17 25.44
CA ASN A 645 -9.70 -17.52 25.89
C ASN A 645 -10.65 -16.35 26.23
N VAL A 646 -10.41 -15.14 25.72
CA VAL A 646 -11.43 -14.09 25.74
C VAL A 646 -12.40 -14.38 24.59
N SER A 647 -13.68 -14.63 24.92
CA SER A 647 -14.73 -14.77 23.91
C SER A 647 -15.00 -13.41 23.26
N ASP A 648 -15.14 -13.42 21.95
CA ASP A 648 -15.68 -12.26 21.23
C ASP A 648 -17.06 -11.89 21.80
N LEU A 649 -17.41 -10.60 21.72
CA LEU A 649 -18.76 -10.15 22.03
C LEU A 649 -19.73 -10.96 21.14
N GLU A 650 -20.41 -11.91 21.74
CA GLU A 650 -21.43 -12.69 21.02
C GLU A 650 -22.56 -11.75 20.59
N ASP A 651 -22.84 -11.71 19.31
CA ASP A 651 -23.94 -10.89 18.77
C ASP A 651 -25.33 -11.28 19.30
N ASN A 652 -25.42 -12.41 20.01
CA ASN A 652 -26.67 -13.00 20.47
C ASN A 652 -26.94 -12.93 21.99
N THR A 653 -26.00 -12.50 22.83
CA THR A 653 -26.13 -12.57 24.29
C THR A 653 -26.56 -11.27 24.95
N VAL A 654 -26.36 -10.13 24.28
CA VAL A 654 -26.82 -8.82 24.75
C VAL A 654 -27.90 -8.35 23.78
N SER A 655 -28.92 -7.67 24.26
CA SER A 655 -30.01 -7.13 23.45
C SER A 655 -29.46 -6.53 22.14
N ALA A 656 -29.79 -7.16 21.03
CA ALA A 656 -29.33 -6.71 19.70
C ALA A 656 -29.85 -5.29 19.32
N GLN A 657 -30.67 -4.70 20.17
CA GLN A 657 -31.29 -3.37 20.00
C GLN A 657 -30.58 -2.28 20.81
N LEU A 658 -29.53 -2.61 21.59
CA LEU A 658 -28.77 -1.61 22.32
C LEU A 658 -27.61 -1.08 21.47
N PRO A 659 -27.28 0.23 21.55
CA PRO A 659 -26.10 0.79 20.93
C PRO A 659 -24.82 0.06 21.33
N VAL A 660 -23.86 -0.03 20.39
CA VAL A 660 -22.60 -0.77 20.63
C VAL A 660 -21.82 -0.25 21.82
N ARG A 661 -21.89 1.05 22.11
CA ARG A 661 -21.27 1.67 23.32
C ARG A 661 -21.81 1.09 24.62
N GLN A 662 -23.13 0.88 24.72
CA GLN A 662 -23.74 0.31 25.92
C GLN A 662 -23.37 -1.16 26.07
N ARG A 663 -23.36 -1.91 24.99
CA ARG A 663 -22.94 -3.32 24.98
C ARG A 663 -21.47 -3.48 25.42
N LEU A 664 -20.58 -2.58 24.98
CA LEU A 664 -19.19 -2.57 25.40
C LEU A 664 -19.02 -2.13 26.86
N ALA A 665 -19.89 -1.26 27.39
CA ALA A 665 -19.86 -0.88 28.80
C ALA A 665 -20.11 -2.07 29.74
N GLU A 666 -21.03 -2.94 29.38
CA GLU A 666 -21.27 -4.21 30.10
C GLU A 666 -20.05 -5.15 30.05
N HIS A 667 -19.39 -5.26 28.88
CA HIS A 667 -18.18 -6.06 28.74
C HIS A 667 -17.02 -5.51 29.61
N ARG A 668 -16.85 -4.18 29.66
CA ARG A 668 -15.82 -3.50 30.45
C ARG A 668 -16.07 -3.54 31.96
N ALA A 669 -17.23 -3.96 32.43
CA ALA A 669 -17.47 -4.18 33.85
C ALA A 669 -16.52 -5.23 34.46
N ASN A 670 -15.93 -6.10 33.62
CA ASN A 670 -14.83 -6.97 34.03
C ASN A 670 -13.51 -6.20 34.02
N ALA A 671 -12.85 -6.08 35.20
CA ALA A 671 -11.61 -5.36 35.35
C ALA A 671 -10.46 -5.85 34.47
N ALA A 672 -10.39 -7.15 34.14
CA ALA A 672 -9.39 -7.71 33.23
C ALA A 672 -9.57 -7.21 31.79
N CYS A 673 -10.81 -6.97 31.37
CA CYS A 673 -11.13 -6.44 30.05
C CYS A 673 -10.93 -4.92 30.00
N ALA A 674 -11.27 -4.22 31.07
CA ALA A 674 -11.18 -2.77 31.18
C ALA A 674 -9.78 -2.22 30.87
N VAL A 675 -8.71 -2.90 31.33
CA VAL A 675 -7.31 -2.46 31.14
C VAL A 675 -6.96 -2.12 29.68
N CYS A 676 -7.47 -2.90 28.71
CA CYS A 676 -7.24 -2.66 27.29
C CYS A 676 -8.34 -1.77 26.69
N HIS A 677 -9.61 -2.05 27.03
CA HIS A 677 -10.75 -1.38 26.43
C HIS A 677 -10.86 0.10 26.82
N ASP A 678 -10.43 0.50 28.01
CA ASP A 678 -10.41 1.91 28.42
C ASP A 678 -9.44 2.77 27.62
N ARG A 679 -8.48 2.16 26.95
CA ARG A 679 -7.54 2.84 26.05
C ARG A 679 -7.98 2.79 24.58
N ILE A 680 -8.62 1.70 24.17
CA ILE A 680 -8.95 1.44 22.76
C ILE A 680 -10.30 2.04 22.41
N ASP A 681 -11.34 1.72 23.20
CA ASP A 681 -12.73 2.05 22.89
C ASP A 681 -13.00 3.54 22.78
N PRO A 682 -12.48 4.43 23.66
CA PRO A 682 -12.73 5.86 23.53
C PRO A 682 -12.25 6.45 22.20
N VAL A 683 -11.16 5.95 21.65
CA VAL A 683 -10.68 6.36 20.33
C VAL A 683 -11.66 5.92 19.26
N GLY A 684 -12.12 4.67 19.32
CA GLY A 684 -13.04 4.11 18.34
C GLY A 684 -14.45 4.70 18.38
N PHE A 685 -14.94 5.07 19.56
CA PHE A 685 -16.26 5.72 19.71
C PHE A 685 -16.39 7.02 18.95
N SER A 686 -15.31 7.75 18.75
CA SER A 686 -15.33 8.99 17.96
C SER A 686 -15.72 8.78 16.49
N LEU A 687 -15.64 7.55 16.00
CA LEU A 687 -15.97 7.17 14.63
C LEU A 687 -17.36 6.54 14.47
N GLU A 688 -18.16 6.46 15.55
CA GLU A 688 -19.45 5.77 15.53
C GLU A 688 -20.56 6.50 14.77
N ASN A 689 -20.37 7.76 14.42
CA ASN A 689 -21.22 8.43 13.43
C ASN A 689 -21.11 7.81 12.03
N TYR A 690 -20.18 6.89 11.80
CA TYR A 690 -20.11 6.11 10.57
C TYR A 690 -20.58 4.68 10.80
N ASP A 691 -21.49 4.19 9.96
CA ASP A 691 -21.92 2.79 9.99
C ASP A 691 -20.80 1.82 9.52
N ALA A 692 -21.11 0.53 9.44
CA ALA A 692 -20.14 -0.50 9.06
C ALA A 692 -19.66 -0.42 7.59
N VAL A 693 -20.33 0.34 6.75
CA VAL A 693 -19.96 0.61 5.36
C VAL A 693 -19.61 2.08 5.12
N GLY A 694 -19.31 2.81 6.20
CA GLY A 694 -18.83 4.17 6.13
C GLY A 694 -19.88 5.23 5.79
N ARG A 695 -21.19 4.99 5.92
CA ARG A 695 -22.20 6.03 5.80
C ARG A 695 -22.33 6.81 7.08
N TRP A 696 -22.57 8.09 6.97
CA TRP A 696 -22.88 8.93 8.13
C TRP A 696 -24.23 8.57 8.74
N ARG A 697 -24.30 8.50 10.08
CA ARG A 697 -25.50 8.26 10.87
C ARG A 697 -25.52 9.15 12.11
N GLU A 698 -26.69 9.63 12.50
CA GLU A 698 -26.89 10.38 13.75
C GLU A 698 -27.50 9.49 14.83
N THR A 699 -28.08 8.37 14.44
CA THR A 699 -28.72 7.42 15.33
C THR A 699 -28.22 6.00 15.09
N GLU A 700 -28.16 5.22 16.14
CA GLU A 700 -27.99 3.78 16.11
C GLU A 700 -29.24 3.16 16.75
N TYR A 701 -30.00 2.39 15.95
CA TYR A 701 -31.38 2.01 16.28
C TYR A 701 -32.24 3.26 16.57
N GLU A 702 -32.78 3.40 17.77
CA GLU A 702 -33.60 4.55 18.18
C GLU A 702 -32.83 5.56 19.05
N PHE A 703 -31.55 5.31 19.31
CA PHE A 703 -30.71 6.12 20.18
C PHE A 703 -29.82 7.08 19.37
N ALA A 704 -29.63 8.28 19.88
CA ALA A 704 -28.62 9.19 19.35
C ALA A 704 -27.22 8.58 19.52
N VAL A 705 -26.37 8.72 18.49
CA VAL A 705 -24.98 8.25 18.56
C VAL A 705 -24.20 9.14 19.53
N ASP A 706 -23.64 8.54 20.56
CA ASP A 706 -22.66 9.18 21.44
C ASP A 706 -21.24 8.92 20.89
N ALA A 707 -20.72 9.89 20.13
CA ALA A 707 -19.39 9.87 19.58
C ALA A 707 -18.33 10.55 20.50
N SER A 708 -18.62 10.72 21.79
CA SER A 708 -17.62 11.20 22.74
C SER A 708 -16.47 10.21 22.86
N GLY A 709 -15.24 10.70 22.80
CA GLY A 709 -14.03 9.91 22.76
C GLY A 709 -12.88 10.53 23.54
N GLY A 710 -11.71 9.92 23.43
CA GLY A 710 -10.48 10.42 24.03
C GLY A 710 -9.26 9.62 23.59
N LEU A 711 -8.09 10.24 23.67
CA LEU A 711 -6.81 9.58 23.52
C LEU A 711 -6.29 9.04 24.86
N PRO A 712 -5.36 8.09 24.82
CA PRO A 712 -4.72 7.55 26.05
C PRO A 712 -3.98 8.58 26.89
N ASP A 713 -3.68 9.76 26.35
CA ASP A 713 -3.06 10.89 27.07
C ASP A 713 -4.05 11.72 27.90
N GLY A 714 -5.33 11.32 27.92
CA GLY A 714 -6.40 12.04 28.62
C GLY A 714 -7.11 13.11 27.81
N THR A 715 -6.66 13.41 26.59
CA THR A 715 -7.34 14.36 25.68
C THR A 715 -8.75 13.89 25.36
N ARG A 716 -9.76 14.72 25.62
CA ARG A 716 -11.17 14.42 25.34
C ARG A 716 -11.65 15.18 24.12
N PHE A 717 -12.53 14.57 23.34
CA PHE A 717 -13.12 15.15 22.14
C PHE A 717 -14.44 14.46 21.76
N VAL A 718 -15.11 14.99 20.76
CA VAL A 718 -16.37 14.43 20.24
C VAL A 718 -16.23 14.28 18.72
N GLY A 719 -16.60 13.12 18.22
CA GLY A 719 -16.64 12.83 16.79
C GLY A 719 -15.28 12.77 16.11
N VAL A 720 -15.30 12.50 14.82
CA VAL A 720 -14.09 12.35 13.99
C VAL A 720 -13.30 13.67 13.89
N GLU A 721 -13.97 14.80 13.81
CA GLU A 721 -13.33 16.12 13.75
C GLU A 721 -12.49 16.41 15.01
N GLY A 722 -13.04 16.08 16.17
CA GLY A 722 -12.29 16.20 17.41
C GLY A 722 -11.09 15.27 17.48
N LEU A 723 -11.20 14.05 16.97
CA LEU A 723 -10.07 13.12 16.88
C LEU A 723 -8.99 13.66 15.93
N GLU A 724 -9.37 14.12 14.71
CA GLU A 724 -8.42 14.69 13.76
C GLU A 724 -7.68 15.89 14.32
N GLN A 725 -8.40 16.81 14.98
CA GLN A 725 -7.79 17.95 15.65
C GLN A 725 -6.83 17.54 16.78
N ALA A 726 -7.17 16.50 17.54
CA ALA A 726 -6.30 15.97 18.59
C ALA A 726 -5.00 15.38 17.98
N LEU A 727 -5.10 14.65 16.89
CA LEU A 727 -3.94 14.11 16.16
C LEU A 727 -3.07 15.23 15.55
N LEU A 728 -3.68 16.27 14.99
CA LEU A 728 -2.99 17.40 14.36
C LEU A 728 -2.31 18.34 15.36
N LYS A 729 -2.70 18.32 16.65
CA LYS A 729 -1.99 19.05 17.70
C LYS A 729 -0.59 18.50 17.97
N ARG A 730 -0.38 17.22 17.68
CA ARG A 730 0.88 16.51 17.88
C ARG A 730 1.31 15.79 16.59
N PRO A 731 1.57 16.54 15.51
CA PRO A 731 1.84 15.98 14.19
C PRO A 731 3.10 15.10 14.15
N GLU A 732 4.04 15.32 15.08
CA GLU A 732 5.26 14.51 15.23
C GLU A 732 4.96 13.04 15.55
N LEU A 733 3.85 12.72 16.23
CA LEU A 733 3.47 11.33 16.53
C LEU A 733 3.04 10.59 15.27
N PHE A 734 2.26 11.24 14.42
CA PHE A 734 1.86 10.67 13.14
C PHE A 734 3.05 10.56 12.17
N ALA A 735 3.89 11.60 12.10
CA ALA A 735 5.12 11.58 11.28
C ALA A 735 6.08 10.47 11.75
N ARG A 736 6.19 10.23 13.05
CA ARG A 736 6.97 9.12 13.62
C ARG A 736 6.40 7.77 13.16
N THR A 737 5.10 7.56 13.31
CA THR A 737 4.45 6.31 12.92
C THR A 737 4.63 6.04 11.42
N MET A 738 4.42 7.06 10.58
CA MET A 738 4.69 6.98 9.15
C MET A 738 6.14 6.59 8.86
N THR A 739 7.10 7.23 9.55
CA THR A 739 8.53 6.93 9.40
C THR A 739 8.84 5.49 9.80
N GLU A 740 8.28 5.01 10.91
CA GLU A 740 8.42 3.63 11.36
C GLU A 740 7.87 2.63 10.33
N LYS A 741 6.67 2.83 9.81
CA LYS A 741 6.06 1.97 8.79
C LYS A 741 6.86 1.97 7.48
N LEU A 742 7.29 3.15 7.03
CA LEU A 742 8.16 3.27 5.85
C LEU A 742 9.52 2.57 6.06
N LEU A 743 10.11 2.69 7.25
CA LEU A 743 11.39 2.06 7.56
C LEU A 743 11.27 0.53 7.62
N VAL A 744 10.19 0.00 8.21
CA VAL A 744 9.87 -1.44 8.20
C VAL A 744 9.75 -1.96 6.77
N PHE A 745 9.01 -1.26 5.92
CA PHE A 745 8.83 -1.63 4.52
C PHE A 745 10.15 -1.55 3.73
N ALA A 746 10.93 -0.48 3.92
CA ALA A 746 12.21 -0.25 3.23
C ALA A 746 13.24 -1.32 3.56
N LEU A 747 13.36 -1.69 4.85
CA LEU A 747 14.32 -2.68 5.33
C LEU A 747 13.84 -4.12 5.14
N GLY A 748 12.52 -4.35 5.04
CA GLY A 748 11.91 -5.69 5.01
C GLY A 748 12.20 -6.48 6.29
N ARG A 749 12.19 -5.80 7.42
CA ARG A 749 12.25 -6.38 8.77
C ARG A 749 11.51 -5.52 9.77
N GLY A 750 11.13 -6.10 10.89
CA GLY A 750 10.62 -5.36 12.03
C GLY A 750 11.67 -4.39 12.60
N LEU A 751 11.19 -3.33 13.26
CA LEU A 751 12.08 -2.39 13.93
C LEU A 751 12.75 -3.05 15.14
N GLN A 752 14.01 -2.71 15.31
CA GLN A 752 14.80 -3.05 16.48
C GLN A 752 14.93 -1.82 17.41
N PRO A 753 15.23 -2.00 18.70
CA PRO A 753 15.37 -0.87 19.63
C PRO A 753 16.36 0.20 19.14
N ALA A 754 17.45 -0.21 18.51
CA ALA A 754 18.45 0.72 17.97
C ALA A 754 17.93 1.60 16.81
N ASP A 755 16.83 1.23 16.14
CA ASP A 755 16.24 2.03 15.07
C ASP A 755 15.54 3.29 15.63
N GLY A 756 15.18 3.32 16.93
CA GLY A 756 14.46 4.43 17.57
C GLY A 756 15.19 5.77 17.43
N ALA A 757 16.50 5.78 17.64
CA ALA A 757 17.35 6.98 17.49
C ALA A 757 17.34 7.51 16.02
N ALA A 758 17.33 6.62 15.04
CA ALA A 758 17.22 7.00 13.63
C ALA A 758 15.84 7.61 13.32
N VAL A 759 14.77 7.00 13.83
CA VAL A 759 13.39 7.51 13.66
C VAL A 759 13.25 8.92 14.26
N ARG A 760 13.68 9.13 15.52
CA ARG A 760 13.64 10.47 16.17
C ARG A 760 14.39 11.52 15.37
N ARG A 761 15.59 11.20 14.88
CA ARG A 761 16.40 12.11 14.06
C ARG A 761 15.70 12.49 12.76
N ILE A 762 15.08 11.53 12.08
CA ILE A 762 14.33 11.77 10.84
C ILE A 762 13.12 12.67 11.12
N VAL A 763 12.34 12.39 12.13
CA VAL A 763 11.17 13.18 12.50
C VAL A 763 11.58 14.61 12.88
N LYS A 764 12.60 14.77 13.73
CA LYS A 764 13.12 16.10 14.13
C LYS A 764 13.63 16.91 12.93
N ALA A 765 14.37 16.28 12.02
CA ALA A 765 14.84 16.95 10.80
C ALA A 765 13.71 17.34 9.84
N SER A 766 12.70 16.49 9.71
CA SER A 766 11.55 16.75 8.81
C SER A 766 10.60 17.82 9.32
N ALA A 767 10.61 18.11 10.63
CA ALA A 767 9.77 19.16 11.23
C ALA A 767 10.01 20.54 10.58
N ALA A 768 11.25 20.86 10.22
CA ALA A 768 11.59 22.10 9.52
C ALA A 768 10.91 22.29 8.16
N THR A 769 10.47 21.18 7.54
CA THR A 769 9.72 21.17 6.27
C THR A 769 8.23 20.90 6.46
N GLY A 770 7.75 20.87 7.71
CA GLY A 770 6.38 20.50 8.04
C GLY A 770 6.06 19.04 7.78
N TYR A 771 7.04 18.14 7.94
CA TYR A 771 6.90 16.69 7.74
C TYR A 771 6.50 16.30 6.29
N ARG A 772 7.13 16.92 5.29
CA ARG A 772 6.94 16.54 3.89
C ARG A 772 7.32 15.10 3.64
N PHE A 773 6.57 14.41 2.79
CA PHE A 773 6.81 13.01 2.49
C PHE A 773 8.23 12.74 1.99
N SER A 774 8.74 13.57 1.07
CA SER A 774 10.11 13.45 0.55
C SER A 774 11.18 13.60 1.64
N ALA A 775 10.93 14.46 2.64
CA ALA A 775 11.87 14.67 3.74
C ALA A 775 12.00 13.41 4.62
N LEU A 776 10.88 12.73 4.90
CA LEU A 776 10.91 11.44 5.59
C LEU A 776 11.67 10.39 4.79
N VAL A 777 11.37 10.27 3.48
CA VAL A 777 12.03 9.30 2.60
C VAL A 777 13.54 9.56 2.53
N VAL A 778 13.97 10.82 2.31
CA VAL A 778 15.40 11.19 2.29
C VAL A 778 16.04 10.87 3.64
N GLY A 779 15.37 11.19 4.75
CA GLY A 779 15.85 10.85 6.09
C GLY A 779 16.05 9.34 6.29
N ILE A 780 15.11 8.52 5.80
CA ILE A 780 15.20 7.04 5.86
C ILE A 780 16.41 6.55 5.06
N VAL A 781 16.56 6.95 3.81
CA VAL A 781 17.64 6.44 2.96
C VAL A 781 19.02 6.92 3.39
N SER A 782 19.09 8.03 4.15
CA SER A 782 20.32 8.56 4.74
C SER A 782 20.62 7.97 6.12
N SER A 783 19.74 7.13 6.66
CA SER A 783 19.88 6.60 8.01
C SER A 783 20.85 5.41 8.10
N VAL A 784 21.41 5.21 9.28
CA VAL A 784 22.28 4.06 9.59
C VAL A 784 21.61 2.73 9.28
N PRO A 785 20.36 2.44 9.68
CA PRO A 785 19.69 1.19 9.34
C PRO A 785 19.57 0.92 7.84
N PHE A 786 19.46 1.98 7.02
CA PHE A 786 19.31 1.84 5.57
C PHE A 786 20.64 1.69 4.83
N GLN A 787 21.69 2.37 5.28
CA GLN A 787 22.99 2.38 4.59
C GLN A 787 24.01 1.37 5.10
N MET A 788 23.73 0.76 6.25
CA MET A 788 24.63 -0.18 6.90
C MET A 788 23.92 -1.50 7.21
N ARG A 789 24.67 -2.51 7.55
CA ARG A 789 24.16 -3.76 8.12
C ARG A 789 25.12 -4.30 9.15
N GLN A 790 24.64 -5.15 10.03
CA GLN A 790 25.43 -5.89 10.99
C GLN A 790 25.80 -7.25 10.40
N SER A 791 27.08 -7.62 10.45
CA SER A 791 27.55 -8.93 10.00
C SER A 791 26.98 -10.05 10.88
N ALA A 792 26.81 -11.26 10.29
CA ALA A 792 26.37 -12.42 11.03
C ALA A 792 27.42 -12.82 12.10
N GLU A 793 26.94 -13.24 13.27
CA GLU A 793 27.76 -14.06 14.13
C GLU A 793 28.10 -15.37 13.41
N PRO A 794 29.35 -15.86 13.44
CA PRO A 794 29.63 -17.16 12.92
C PRO A 794 28.77 -18.16 13.69
N VAL A 795 28.02 -18.97 12.99
CA VAL A 795 27.38 -20.15 13.57
C VAL A 795 28.53 -21.05 14.06
N ILE A 796 28.84 -20.96 15.34
CA ILE A 796 29.70 -21.94 15.99
C ILE A 796 28.88 -23.22 15.92
N GLY A 797 29.17 -24.03 14.88
CA GLY A 797 28.62 -25.38 14.81
C GLY A 797 29.03 -26.08 16.10
N THR A 798 28.07 -26.40 16.95
CA THR A 798 28.24 -27.41 17.95
C THR A 798 28.57 -28.66 17.17
N ALA A 799 29.88 -28.94 17.06
CA ALA A 799 30.35 -30.27 16.71
C ALA A 799 29.71 -31.20 17.71
N THR A 800 28.67 -31.89 17.34
CA THR A 800 28.25 -33.10 18.04
C THR A 800 29.43 -34.05 17.90
N GLU A 801 30.23 -34.14 18.94
CA GLU A 801 31.07 -35.30 19.18
C GLU A 801 30.13 -36.50 19.38
N ASP A 802 29.68 -37.11 18.29
CA ASP A 802 29.20 -38.48 18.31
C ASP A 802 30.40 -39.39 18.18
N GLY A 803 31.08 -39.60 19.31
CA GLY A 803 31.97 -40.70 19.53
C GLY A 803 31.15 -41.91 20.02
N HIS A 804 31.23 -42.98 19.26
CA HIS A 804 30.91 -44.40 19.48
C HIS A 804 29.54 -44.86 19.02
#